data_7c0afcc663edb4b6dcd05985e585a5a1
#
_entry.id   7c0afcc663edb4b6dcd05985e585a5a1
#
_cell.length_a   1.000
_cell.length_b   1.000
_cell.length_c   1.000
_cell.angle_alpha   90.00
_cell.angle_beta   90.00
_cell.angle_gamma   90.00
#
_symmetry.space_group_name_H-M   'P 1'
#
loop_
_entity.id
_entity.type
_entity.pdbx_description
1 polymer ?
#
loop_
_entity_poly.entity_id
_entity_poly.type
_entity_poly.pdbx_seq_one_letter_code
_entity_poly.pdbx_strand_id
1 'polypeptide(L)'
;MSNAKSLEQLEQKQDFIRRHIGPNAAQVSEMLAELGVSSVEELIGQTVPDSIRLETGLKIGESRTEVETLSYLKSVAGQNKVFKSYIGQGYHPTHVPNVILRNVLENPGWYTAYTPYQPEIAQGRLESLLNFQTLTMDVTGLDLASASLLDESTAAAEAMALAKRVAKAKKANIFFIADDVHTQTIDVVSTRAEQFGFEVVVAPASDVVNHEIFGALFQYPSTSGEVVDVTDLIAQVQDKKAIACVAADIMSLMLLKAPGKLGADVVLGSAQRFGVPMGYGGPHAAFFATRDKYKRSLPGRIIGVSKDRLGNDALRMAMQTREQHIRREKANSNICTAQVLLANMAAFYAVYHGPQGLKTIAQRINRFASILATGLKSKGVALKHDSWFDTITVVAEEADKNMVVGRAVANEVNFAISHSGEYSIALNETTTRADIAELFDIILGEGHGLDVAAIDSEVAANDITGIPASVVRDDEILTHPNFNEYHSETEMLRYIKRLENKDLALNHSMISLGSCTMKLNATAEMIPVTWPEFAELHPFCPLEQAQGYQTMMTELHDWLVNITGYDAVSLQPNSGAQGEYAGLIAIRKYHESRGEGHRNVCLIPSSAHGTNPASAQMASMKVVVVGCDDQGNIDLDDLRAKAEEVSENLSCIMVTYPSTHGVYEETIREVCDVVHQHGGQVYMDGANMNAQVGVTSPGFIGSDVSHLNLHKTFCIPHGGGGPGVGPIGVKSHLAPFMPNHSIINVAGTTEGNGAVSAAPYGSAAILPISWAYIAMMGSEGLKQATEIAIVNANYLTAKLADHYPVLYRGRNDRVAHECIVDLRPLKEATGITEMDVAKRLQDYGFHSPTMSFPVAGTLMVEPTESESKVEIDRFIEAMVSIKGEIDKIASGEWSIEDNPLVFAPHTQADVLSNDWNRAYDRLAAAFPVPAVAKDKFWPTVTRIDDVYGDRNLICSCPAVETYAE
;
A
#
# COMPACT_ATOMS: atom_id res chain seq x y z
N MET A 1 -54.40 2.85 -14.43
CA MET A 1 -53.43 1.80 -14.70
C MET A 1 -52.94 1.30 -13.36
N SER A 2 -52.89 0.02 -13.11
CA SER A 2 -52.45 -0.54 -11.83
C SER A 2 -50.93 -0.22 -11.63
N ASN A 3 -50.61 0.47 -10.55
CA ASN A 3 -49.24 0.74 -10.12
C ASN A 3 -48.54 -0.50 -9.51
N ALA A 4 -49.00 -1.71 -9.86
CA ALA A 4 -48.39 -2.93 -9.34
C ALA A 4 -47.03 -3.16 -10.00
N LYS A 5 -45.99 -3.16 -9.20
CA LYS A 5 -44.62 -3.53 -9.63
C LYS A 5 -44.59 -5.02 -9.99
N SER A 6 -43.83 -5.40 -10.99
CA SER A 6 -43.53 -6.80 -11.29
C SER A 6 -42.72 -7.45 -10.15
N LEU A 7 -42.73 -8.79 -10.06
CA LEU A 7 -41.90 -9.48 -9.05
C LEU A 7 -40.41 -9.15 -9.22
N GLU A 8 -39.91 -9.14 -10.44
CA GLU A 8 -38.54 -8.74 -10.78
C GLU A 8 -38.19 -7.34 -10.25
N GLN A 9 -39.11 -6.36 -10.38
CA GLN A 9 -38.93 -5.02 -9.79
C GLN A 9 -38.95 -5.02 -8.27
N LEU A 10 -39.67 -5.98 -7.65
CA LEU A 10 -39.74 -6.13 -6.20
C LEU A 10 -38.54 -6.88 -5.63
N GLU A 11 -37.90 -7.75 -6.39
CA GLU A 11 -36.65 -8.44 -6.01
C GLU A 11 -35.47 -7.52 -5.84
N GLN A 12 -35.49 -6.36 -6.48
CA GLN A 12 -34.49 -5.30 -6.34
C GLN A 12 -33.04 -5.77 -6.52
N LYS A 13 -32.76 -6.64 -7.47
CA LYS A 13 -31.40 -7.17 -7.71
C LYS A 13 -30.37 -6.08 -8.02
N GLN A 14 -30.80 -4.93 -8.52
CA GLN A 14 -29.96 -3.76 -8.79
C GLN A 14 -29.90 -2.75 -7.62
N ASP A 15 -30.34 -3.14 -6.43
CA ASP A 15 -30.42 -2.23 -5.28
C ASP A 15 -29.05 -1.66 -4.89
N PHE A 16 -27.99 -2.46 -4.97
CA PHE A 16 -26.63 -2.00 -4.65
C PHE A 16 -26.14 -0.90 -5.60
N ILE A 17 -26.43 -1.00 -6.90
CA ILE A 17 -26.01 0.00 -7.89
C ILE A 17 -26.46 1.41 -7.48
N ARG A 18 -27.75 1.55 -7.13
CA ARG A 18 -28.28 2.84 -6.68
C ARG A 18 -27.81 3.27 -5.28
N ARG A 19 -27.25 2.38 -4.47
CA ARG A 19 -26.65 2.70 -3.16
C ARG A 19 -25.20 3.12 -3.29
N HIS A 20 -24.51 2.61 -4.30
CA HIS A 20 -23.14 2.97 -4.61
C HIS A 20 -23.06 4.29 -5.40
N ILE A 21 -23.89 4.44 -6.44
CA ILE A 21 -23.91 5.65 -7.28
C ILE A 21 -24.63 6.77 -6.53
N GLY A 22 -23.92 7.89 -6.34
CA GLY A 22 -24.41 9.02 -5.54
C GLY A 22 -25.62 9.74 -6.13
N PRO A 23 -25.58 10.27 -7.39
CA PRO A 23 -26.71 10.98 -7.98
C PRO A 23 -27.83 10.03 -8.38
N ASN A 24 -29.08 10.36 -8.02
CA ASN A 24 -30.25 9.66 -8.52
C ASN A 24 -30.66 10.14 -9.92
N ALA A 25 -31.57 9.44 -10.58
CA ALA A 25 -31.97 9.73 -11.97
C ALA A 25 -32.48 11.17 -12.19
N ALA A 26 -33.19 11.76 -11.22
CA ALA A 26 -33.65 13.15 -11.32
C ALA A 26 -32.47 14.12 -11.26
N GLN A 27 -31.55 13.87 -10.33
CA GLN A 27 -30.33 14.68 -10.18
C GLN A 27 -29.42 14.55 -11.41
N VAL A 28 -29.27 13.35 -11.98
CA VAL A 28 -28.54 13.17 -13.26
C VAL A 28 -29.20 13.99 -14.36
N SER A 29 -30.55 13.98 -14.46
CA SER A 29 -31.25 14.81 -15.46
C SER A 29 -31.01 16.31 -15.28
N GLU A 30 -30.97 16.80 -14.05
CA GLU A 30 -30.61 18.19 -13.74
C GLU A 30 -29.16 18.50 -14.16
N MET A 31 -28.23 17.61 -13.86
CA MET A 31 -26.81 17.78 -14.25
C MET A 31 -26.62 17.80 -15.77
N LEU A 32 -27.31 16.90 -16.48
CA LEU A 32 -27.30 16.86 -17.95
C LEU A 32 -27.89 18.14 -18.58
N ALA A 33 -28.98 18.66 -18.00
CA ALA A 33 -29.57 19.92 -18.45
C ALA A 33 -28.59 21.11 -18.31
N GLU A 34 -27.82 21.16 -17.20
CA GLU A 34 -26.75 22.14 -17.00
C GLU A 34 -25.66 22.02 -18.08
N LEU A 35 -25.34 20.79 -18.49
CA LEU A 35 -24.36 20.48 -19.52
C LEU A 35 -24.87 20.72 -20.97
N GLY A 36 -26.18 21.00 -21.14
CA GLY A 36 -26.79 21.21 -22.45
C GLY A 36 -26.92 19.92 -23.26
N VAL A 37 -27.02 18.77 -22.62
CA VAL A 37 -27.20 17.45 -23.28
C VAL A 37 -28.48 16.77 -22.83
N SER A 38 -29.05 15.91 -23.66
CA SER A 38 -30.35 15.28 -23.41
C SER A 38 -30.26 13.92 -22.69
N SER A 39 -29.07 13.28 -22.72
CA SER A 39 -28.85 11.97 -22.12
C SER A 39 -27.39 11.74 -21.76
N VAL A 40 -27.15 10.74 -20.91
CA VAL A 40 -25.80 10.26 -20.56
C VAL A 40 -25.09 9.76 -21.82
N GLU A 41 -25.75 8.99 -22.66
CA GLU A 41 -25.19 8.46 -23.92
C GLU A 41 -24.73 9.59 -24.86
N GLU A 42 -25.46 10.69 -24.93
CA GLU A 42 -25.04 11.87 -25.70
C GLU A 42 -23.75 12.47 -25.10
N LEU A 43 -23.66 12.63 -23.78
CA LEU A 43 -22.45 13.13 -23.13
C LEU A 43 -21.25 12.22 -23.39
N ILE A 44 -21.42 10.90 -23.23
CA ILE A 44 -20.37 9.92 -23.52
C ILE A 44 -19.93 10.01 -24.98
N GLY A 45 -20.88 10.12 -25.92
CA GLY A 45 -20.58 10.30 -27.35
C GLY A 45 -19.82 11.61 -27.66
N GLN A 46 -20.05 12.69 -26.86
CA GLN A 46 -19.31 13.95 -26.97
C GLN A 46 -17.92 13.88 -26.34
N THR A 47 -17.70 13.00 -25.35
CA THR A 47 -16.50 12.97 -24.52
C THR A 47 -15.50 11.92 -24.99
N VAL A 48 -15.97 10.71 -25.24
CA VAL A 48 -15.12 9.55 -25.59
C VAL A 48 -14.95 9.44 -27.10
N PRO A 49 -13.70 9.35 -27.61
CA PRO A 49 -13.46 9.17 -29.04
C PRO A 49 -14.11 7.88 -29.59
N ASP A 50 -14.75 7.99 -30.76
CA ASP A 50 -15.45 6.86 -31.39
C ASP A 50 -14.50 5.69 -31.68
N SER A 51 -13.23 5.96 -31.97
CA SER A 51 -12.19 4.96 -32.28
C SER A 51 -11.88 4.00 -31.13
N ILE A 52 -12.17 4.40 -29.90
CA ILE A 52 -11.88 3.61 -28.69
C ILE A 52 -13.16 3.19 -27.93
N ARG A 53 -14.36 3.55 -28.40
CA ARG A 53 -15.60 3.20 -27.72
C ARG A 53 -15.96 1.75 -27.98
N LEU A 54 -16.24 0.99 -26.89
CA LEU A 54 -16.66 -0.41 -26.98
C LEU A 54 -18.07 -0.51 -27.57
N GLU A 55 -18.25 -1.39 -28.55
CA GLU A 55 -19.56 -1.68 -29.14
C GLU A 55 -20.32 -2.77 -28.35
N THR A 56 -19.58 -3.60 -27.61
CA THR A 56 -20.14 -4.70 -26.82
C THR A 56 -20.02 -4.43 -25.33
N GLY A 57 -21.07 -4.75 -24.57
CA GLY A 57 -21.04 -4.63 -23.12
C GLY A 57 -20.07 -5.60 -22.45
N LEU A 58 -19.79 -5.36 -21.16
CA LEU A 58 -19.00 -6.26 -20.32
C LEU A 58 -19.69 -7.62 -20.18
N LYS A 59 -18.89 -8.68 -20.00
CA LYS A 59 -19.34 -10.06 -19.78
C LYS A 59 -19.09 -10.52 -18.34
N ILE A 60 -19.55 -9.71 -17.38
CA ILE A 60 -19.42 -9.98 -15.94
C ILE A 60 -20.63 -10.76 -15.42
N GLY A 61 -21.79 -10.53 -16.02
CA GLY A 61 -23.08 -11.05 -15.58
C GLY A 61 -23.97 -9.97 -14.97
N GLU A 62 -25.11 -10.41 -14.41
CA GLU A 62 -26.06 -9.54 -13.73
C GLU A 62 -25.53 -9.14 -12.36
N SER A 63 -25.99 -7.99 -11.84
CA SER A 63 -25.72 -7.54 -10.47
C SER A 63 -26.32 -8.51 -9.45
N ARG A 64 -25.63 -8.68 -8.32
CA ARG A 64 -26.09 -9.45 -7.17
C ARG A 64 -26.46 -8.51 -6.02
N THR A 65 -27.43 -8.90 -5.21
CA THR A 65 -27.69 -8.21 -3.95
C THR A 65 -26.56 -8.45 -2.95
N GLU A 66 -26.45 -7.60 -1.92
CA GLU A 66 -25.48 -7.80 -0.84
C GLU A 66 -25.61 -9.18 -0.18
N VAL A 67 -26.86 -9.64 0.05
CA VAL A 67 -27.15 -10.94 0.67
C VAL A 67 -26.68 -12.10 -0.22
N GLU A 68 -26.98 -12.05 -1.52
CA GLU A 68 -26.55 -13.07 -2.48
C GLU A 68 -25.01 -13.09 -2.59
N THR A 69 -24.38 -11.92 -2.67
CA THR A 69 -22.93 -11.76 -2.76
C THR A 69 -22.22 -12.35 -1.54
N LEU A 70 -22.62 -11.95 -0.33
CA LEU A 70 -22.02 -12.45 0.90
C LEU A 70 -22.29 -13.95 1.11
N SER A 71 -23.50 -14.43 0.77
CA SER A 71 -23.83 -15.84 0.89
C SER A 71 -23.00 -16.71 -0.07
N TYR A 72 -22.85 -16.27 -1.31
CA TYR A 72 -22.01 -16.96 -2.29
C TYR A 72 -20.54 -16.94 -1.87
N LEU A 73 -20.00 -15.76 -1.53
CA LEU A 73 -18.60 -15.63 -1.14
C LEU A 73 -18.29 -16.43 0.14
N LYS A 74 -19.26 -16.53 1.08
CA LYS A 74 -19.13 -17.41 2.26
C LYS A 74 -19.06 -18.88 1.89
N SER A 75 -19.83 -19.30 0.87
CA SER A 75 -19.76 -20.67 0.36
C SER A 75 -18.42 -20.97 -0.34
N VAL A 76 -17.86 -19.98 -1.02
CA VAL A 76 -16.52 -20.06 -1.63
C VAL A 76 -15.45 -20.09 -0.54
N ALA A 77 -15.51 -19.19 0.44
CA ALA A 77 -14.62 -19.19 1.59
C ALA A 77 -14.60 -20.53 2.34
N GLY A 78 -15.78 -21.15 2.50
CA GLY A 78 -15.93 -22.48 3.12
C GLY A 78 -15.24 -23.63 2.37
N GLN A 79 -14.72 -23.43 1.17
CA GLN A 79 -13.87 -24.40 0.46
C GLN A 79 -12.41 -24.36 0.99
N ASN A 80 -12.04 -23.30 1.68
CA ASN A 80 -10.74 -23.20 2.34
C ASN A 80 -10.70 -24.07 3.60
N LYS A 81 -9.54 -24.65 3.88
CA LYS A 81 -9.30 -25.46 5.06
C LYS A 81 -8.30 -24.73 5.96
N VAL A 82 -8.80 -24.12 7.02
CA VAL A 82 -7.96 -23.38 7.96
C VAL A 82 -7.30 -24.35 8.93
N PHE A 83 -6.10 -24.84 8.58
CA PHE A 83 -5.29 -25.70 9.43
C PHE A 83 -4.45 -24.86 10.39
N LYS A 84 -4.12 -25.43 11.56
CA LYS A 84 -3.13 -24.83 12.48
C LYS A 84 -1.80 -24.70 11.75
N SER A 85 -1.29 -23.48 11.60
CA SER A 85 -0.05 -23.24 10.86
C SER A 85 1.14 -23.10 11.79
N TYR A 86 2.11 -23.98 11.61
CA TYR A 86 3.46 -23.88 12.17
C TYR A 86 4.51 -23.77 11.06
N ILE A 87 4.13 -23.22 9.91
CA ILE A 87 5.03 -23.02 8.76
C ILE A 87 6.04 -21.90 9.08
N GLY A 88 5.60 -20.81 9.66
CA GLY A 88 6.47 -19.67 9.92
C GLY A 88 6.94 -18.95 8.66
N GLN A 89 8.24 -18.84 8.47
CA GLN A 89 8.85 -18.20 7.29
C GLN A 89 8.34 -16.78 7.06
N GLY A 90 8.25 -15.99 8.14
CA GLY A 90 7.82 -14.60 8.10
C GLY A 90 6.31 -14.37 8.23
N TYR A 91 5.49 -15.44 8.32
CA TYR A 91 4.04 -15.39 8.52
C TYR A 91 3.64 -16.26 9.71
N HIS A 92 2.98 -15.67 10.69
CA HIS A 92 2.63 -16.36 11.93
C HIS A 92 1.20 -16.04 12.38
N PRO A 93 0.44 -17.03 12.82
CA PRO A 93 -0.81 -16.78 13.52
C PRO A 93 -0.61 -15.83 14.71
N THR A 94 -1.51 -14.86 14.87
CA THR A 94 -1.46 -13.87 15.94
C THR A 94 -2.88 -13.53 16.40
N HIS A 95 -3.03 -13.04 17.61
CA HIS A 95 -4.30 -12.53 18.09
C HIS A 95 -4.45 -11.06 17.75
N VAL A 96 -5.47 -10.73 16.95
CA VAL A 96 -5.85 -9.33 16.73
C VAL A 96 -6.68 -8.88 17.93
N PRO A 97 -6.24 -7.92 18.76
CA PRO A 97 -7.09 -7.41 19.85
C PRO A 97 -8.41 -6.88 19.31
N ASN A 98 -9.53 -7.32 19.87
CA ASN A 98 -10.87 -6.97 19.35
C ASN A 98 -11.12 -5.46 19.29
N VAL A 99 -10.53 -4.69 20.22
CA VAL A 99 -10.61 -3.23 20.22
C VAL A 99 -9.92 -2.61 19.01
N ILE A 100 -8.86 -3.23 18.51
CA ILE A 100 -8.15 -2.81 17.29
C ILE A 100 -8.89 -3.30 16.05
N LEU A 101 -9.30 -4.57 16.02
CA LEU A 101 -10.05 -5.14 14.91
C LEU A 101 -11.25 -4.28 14.55
N ARG A 102 -12.13 -4.03 15.54
CA ARG A 102 -13.39 -3.30 15.31
C ARG A 102 -13.22 -1.80 15.11
N ASN A 103 -12.25 -1.17 15.76
CA ASN A 103 -12.13 0.28 15.77
C ASN A 103 -11.01 0.82 14.86
N VAL A 104 -10.30 -0.05 14.16
CA VAL A 104 -9.29 0.31 13.14
C VAL A 104 -9.56 -0.42 11.84
N LEU A 105 -9.45 -1.75 11.79
CA LEU A 105 -9.60 -2.52 10.54
C LEU A 105 -11.03 -2.46 9.99
N GLU A 106 -12.04 -2.51 10.85
CA GLU A 106 -13.45 -2.43 10.47
C GLU A 106 -14.04 -1.00 10.56
N ASN A 107 -13.22 0.01 10.87
CA ASN A 107 -13.68 1.38 11.07
C ASN A 107 -13.40 2.27 9.85
N PRO A 108 -14.44 2.78 9.15
CA PRO A 108 -14.27 3.64 7.98
C PRO A 108 -13.50 4.93 8.26
N GLY A 109 -13.50 5.45 9.49
CA GLY A 109 -12.67 6.60 9.88
C GLY A 109 -11.17 6.34 9.70
N TRP A 110 -10.74 5.08 9.80
CA TRP A 110 -9.35 4.67 9.58
C TRP A 110 -9.10 4.19 8.17
N TYR A 111 -9.94 3.29 7.62
CA TYR A 111 -9.61 2.68 6.33
C TYR A 111 -10.02 3.53 5.11
N THR A 112 -10.90 4.53 5.23
CA THR A 112 -11.28 5.39 4.10
C THR A 112 -10.47 6.68 3.96
N ALA A 113 -9.48 6.88 4.81
CA ALA A 113 -8.59 8.03 4.74
C ALA A 113 -7.54 7.88 3.62
N TYR A 114 -6.99 9.01 3.18
CA TYR A 114 -5.92 9.05 2.18
C TYR A 114 -4.53 9.22 2.83
N THR A 115 -3.48 9.10 2.01
CA THR A 115 -2.10 9.43 2.42
C THR A 115 -2.04 10.85 3.00
N PRO A 116 -1.36 11.07 4.14
CA PRO A 116 -1.40 12.33 4.88
C PRO A 116 -0.57 13.45 4.22
N TYR A 117 -0.77 13.72 2.93
CA TYR A 117 -0.16 14.86 2.23
C TYR A 117 -0.63 16.21 2.77
N GLN A 118 -1.81 16.23 3.41
CA GLN A 118 -2.35 17.40 4.10
C GLN A 118 -2.35 17.13 5.60
N PRO A 119 -1.24 17.42 6.27
CA PRO A 119 -1.01 16.97 7.63
C PRO A 119 -1.96 17.59 8.65
N GLU A 120 -2.47 18.80 8.42
CA GLU A 120 -3.35 19.49 9.37
C GLU A 120 -4.67 18.74 9.63
N ILE A 121 -5.09 17.91 8.68
CA ILE A 121 -6.31 17.08 8.77
C ILE A 121 -6.00 15.59 8.88
N ALA A 122 -4.79 15.24 9.32
CA ALA A 122 -4.30 13.87 9.43
C ALA A 122 -3.42 13.65 10.68
N GLN A 123 -3.56 14.50 11.71
CA GLN A 123 -2.68 14.48 12.89
C GLN A 123 -2.78 13.17 13.68
N GLY A 124 -3.95 12.52 13.67
CA GLY A 124 -4.15 11.26 14.40
C GLY A 124 -3.43 10.08 13.73
N ARG A 125 -3.57 9.91 12.42
CA ARG A 125 -2.83 8.88 11.67
C ARG A 125 -1.32 9.11 11.71
N LEU A 126 -0.91 10.37 11.61
CA LEU A 126 0.50 10.74 11.72
C LEU A 126 1.08 10.39 13.10
N GLU A 127 0.32 10.57 14.18
CA GLU A 127 0.72 10.15 15.53
C GLU A 127 0.85 8.63 15.62
N SER A 128 -0.10 7.87 15.06
CA SER A 128 -0.01 6.41 15.01
C SER A 128 1.19 5.92 14.22
N LEU A 129 1.50 6.54 13.07
CA LEU A 129 2.69 6.22 12.28
C LEU A 129 4.00 6.62 12.98
N LEU A 130 3.99 7.70 13.75
CA LEU A 130 5.14 8.09 14.58
C LEU A 130 5.38 7.06 15.69
N ASN A 131 4.31 6.51 16.29
CA ASN A 131 4.42 5.37 17.21
C ASN A 131 5.04 4.15 16.50
N PHE A 132 4.65 3.84 15.27
CA PHE A 132 5.25 2.75 14.49
C PHE A 132 6.74 2.97 14.22
N GLN A 133 7.14 4.19 13.87
CA GLN A 133 8.56 4.54 13.68
C GLN A 133 9.35 4.42 14.99
N THR A 134 8.80 4.92 16.09
CA THR A 134 9.41 4.81 17.42
C THR A 134 9.56 3.36 17.85
N LEU A 135 8.51 2.55 17.70
CA LEU A 135 8.56 1.10 17.90
C LEU A 135 9.72 0.48 17.10
N THR A 136 9.77 0.75 15.81
CA THR A 136 10.78 0.19 14.92
C THR A 136 12.20 0.60 15.33
N MET A 137 12.42 1.87 15.66
CA MET A 137 13.72 2.37 16.11
C MET A 137 14.17 1.70 17.40
N ASP A 138 13.27 1.60 18.38
CA ASP A 138 13.58 1.01 19.69
C ASP A 138 13.92 -0.48 19.58
N VAL A 139 13.08 -1.26 18.89
CA VAL A 139 13.30 -2.71 18.80
C VAL A 139 14.52 -3.07 17.97
N THR A 140 14.82 -2.27 16.93
CA THR A 140 15.96 -2.50 16.03
C THR A 140 17.27 -1.90 16.55
N GLY A 141 17.20 -0.93 17.45
CA GLY A 141 18.36 -0.20 17.98
C GLY A 141 19.03 0.71 16.94
N LEU A 142 18.27 1.25 15.99
CA LEU A 142 18.73 2.14 14.93
C LEU A 142 18.11 3.54 15.04
N ASP A 143 18.77 4.51 14.40
CA ASP A 143 18.53 5.93 14.61
C ASP A 143 17.29 6.47 13.89
N LEU A 144 16.83 5.80 12.83
CA LEU A 144 15.77 6.29 11.96
C LEU A 144 14.99 5.13 11.31
N ALA A 145 13.67 5.24 11.25
CA ALA A 145 12.80 4.28 10.59
C ALA A 145 11.87 4.94 9.57
N SER A 146 11.45 4.19 8.55
CA SER A 146 10.36 4.58 7.67
C SER A 146 9.00 4.31 8.32
N ALA A 147 7.96 4.99 7.82
CA ALA A 147 6.59 4.82 8.31
C ALA A 147 6.00 3.44 7.99
N SER A 148 6.27 2.89 6.81
CA SER A 148 5.99 1.49 6.41
C SER A 148 6.59 1.22 5.03
N LEU A 149 6.80 -0.06 4.72
CA LEU A 149 7.06 -0.57 3.37
C LEU A 149 6.02 -1.65 3.01
N LEU A 150 6.23 -2.37 1.90
CA LEU A 150 5.22 -3.27 1.32
C LEU A 150 5.19 -4.66 1.99
N ASP A 151 6.33 -5.32 2.08
CA ASP A 151 6.55 -6.58 2.79
C ASP A 151 8.06 -6.77 3.09
N GLU A 152 8.42 -7.82 3.84
CA GLU A 152 9.82 -8.08 4.22
C GLU A 152 10.72 -8.25 3.00
N SER A 153 10.30 -9.02 2.01
CA SER A 153 11.12 -9.34 0.84
C SER A 153 11.38 -8.10 -0.04
N THR A 154 10.37 -7.28 -0.24
CA THR A 154 10.53 -6.00 -0.96
C THR A 154 11.35 -5.00 -0.16
N ALA A 155 11.23 -5.00 1.18
CA ALA A 155 12.09 -4.20 2.05
C ALA A 155 13.56 -4.64 1.95
N ALA A 156 13.83 -5.95 1.85
CA ALA A 156 15.18 -6.47 1.62
C ALA A 156 15.75 -6.05 0.25
N ALA A 157 14.93 -6.04 -0.80
CA ALA A 157 15.32 -5.51 -2.11
C ALA A 157 15.62 -4.00 -2.07
N GLU A 158 14.86 -3.23 -1.29
CA GLU A 158 15.15 -1.82 -1.05
C GLU A 158 16.45 -1.62 -0.25
N ALA A 159 16.74 -2.52 0.72
CA ALA A 159 17.99 -2.52 1.48
C ALA A 159 19.21 -2.77 0.57
N MET A 160 19.11 -3.72 -0.38
CA MET A 160 20.13 -3.94 -1.40
C MET A 160 20.37 -2.66 -2.23
N ALA A 161 19.31 -2.01 -2.69
CA ALA A 161 19.40 -0.78 -3.46
C ALA A 161 20.02 0.37 -2.64
N LEU A 162 19.65 0.52 -1.37
CA LEU A 162 20.27 1.46 -0.43
C LEU A 162 21.75 1.13 -0.25
N ALA A 163 22.08 -0.14 0.00
CA ALA A 163 23.47 -0.58 0.18
C ALA A 163 24.35 -0.17 -1.00
N LYS A 164 23.90 -0.41 -2.24
CA LYS A 164 24.64 0.00 -3.44
C LYS A 164 24.87 1.50 -3.54
N ARG A 165 23.87 2.31 -3.15
CA ARG A 165 23.98 3.78 -3.16
C ARG A 165 25.00 4.30 -2.16
N VAL A 166 25.04 3.73 -0.93
CA VAL A 166 25.80 4.31 0.19
C VAL A 166 27.11 3.59 0.48
N ALA A 167 27.30 2.33 0.04
CA ALA A 167 28.52 1.58 0.26
C ALA A 167 29.75 2.33 -0.28
N LYS A 168 30.86 2.26 0.45
CA LYS A 168 32.14 2.79 -0.01
C LYS A 168 32.89 1.85 -0.95
N ALA A 169 32.49 0.58 -1.01
CA ALA A 169 32.98 -0.45 -1.94
C ALA A 169 32.42 -0.24 -3.38
N LYS A 170 32.71 0.91 -3.99
CA LYS A 170 32.09 1.37 -5.25
C LYS A 170 32.27 0.44 -6.44
N LYS A 171 33.32 -0.37 -6.47
CA LYS A 171 33.62 -1.32 -7.57
C LYS A 171 32.94 -2.68 -7.38
N ALA A 172 32.53 -3.01 -6.15
CA ALA A 172 31.86 -4.28 -5.87
C ALA A 172 30.48 -4.32 -6.55
N ASN A 173 30.14 -5.46 -7.12
CA ASN A 173 28.84 -5.69 -7.79
C ASN A 173 28.07 -6.86 -7.20
N ILE A 174 28.57 -7.49 -6.15
CA ILE A 174 27.94 -8.62 -5.47
C ILE A 174 27.16 -8.14 -4.28
N PHE A 175 25.90 -8.57 -4.17
CA PHE A 175 25.13 -8.57 -2.95
C PHE A 175 25.09 -9.99 -2.39
N PHE A 176 25.59 -10.17 -1.18
CA PHE A 176 25.65 -11.47 -0.53
C PHE A 176 24.36 -11.69 0.26
N ILE A 177 23.80 -12.90 0.20
CA ILE A 177 22.64 -13.31 0.97
C ILE A 177 23.01 -14.62 1.68
N ALA A 178 22.87 -14.67 3.00
CA ALA A 178 23.03 -15.92 3.72
C ALA A 178 21.96 -16.92 3.27
N ASP A 179 22.34 -18.19 3.09
CA ASP A 179 21.47 -19.25 2.56
C ASP A 179 20.32 -19.67 3.52
N ASP A 180 20.37 -19.19 4.75
CA ASP A 180 19.33 -19.33 5.76
C ASP A 180 18.32 -18.16 5.84
N VAL A 181 18.41 -17.20 4.90
CA VAL A 181 17.37 -16.17 4.67
C VAL A 181 16.12 -16.82 4.08
N HIS A 182 14.95 -16.27 4.34
CA HIS A 182 13.70 -16.80 3.80
C HIS A 182 13.74 -16.89 2.26
N THR A 183 13.30 -18.03 1.70
CA THR A 183 13.36 -18.33 0.27
C THR A 183 12.66 -17.26 -0.59
N GLN A 184 11.50 -16.78 -0.17
CA GLN A 184 10.78 -15.71 -0.88
C GLN A 184 11.55 -14.39 -0.86
N THR A 185 12.33 -14.14 0.18
CA THR A 185 13.18 -12.93 0.26
C THR A 185 14.37 -13.03 -0.69
N ILE A 186 15.01 -14.20 -0.77
CA ILE A 186 16.06 -14.47 -1.76
C ILE A 186 15.52 -14.27 -3.18
N ASP A 187 14.33 -14.79 -3.47
CA ASP A 187 13.68 -14.69 -4.79
C ASP A 187 13.44 -13.21 -5.19
N VAL A 188 12.76 -12.43 -4.36
CA VAL A 188 12.45 -11.01 -4.65
C VAL A 188 13.73 -10.17 -4.78
N VAL A 189 14.73 -10.39 -3.92
CA VAL A 189 16.02 -9.68 -3.99
C VAL A 189 16.74 -10.04 -5.27
N SER A 190 16.76 -11.32 -5.65
CA SER A 190 17.39 -11.81 -6.89
C SER A 190 16.73 -11.21 -8.13
N THR A 191 15.38 -11.19 -8.17
CA THR A 191 14.61 -10.54 -9.25
C THR A 191 14.97 -9.06 -9.40
N ARG A 192 15.10 -8.35 -8.27
CA ARG A 192 15.49 -6.94 -8.27
C ARG A 192 16.95 -6.75 -8.70
N ALA A 193 17.86 -7.60 -8.23
CA ALA A 193 19.27 -7.56 -8.55
C ALA A 193 19.52 -7.77 -10.05
N GLU A 194 18.82 -8.73 -10.67
CA GLU A 194 18.88 -9.01 -12.11
C GLU A 194 18.63 -7.73 -12.93
N GLN A 195 17.60 -6.96 -12.57
CA GLN A 195 17.25 -5.75 -13.28
C GLN A 195 18.32 -4.66 -13.18
N PHE A 196 19.01 -4.57 -12.03
CA PHE A 196 20.10 -3.62 -11.83
C PHE A 196 21.46 -4.13 -12.37
N GLY A 197 21.53 -5.37 -12.84
CA GLY A 197 22.78 -6.01 -13.26
C GLY A 197 23.72 -6.29 -12.08
N PHE A 198 23.17 -6.48 -10.87
CA PHE A 198 23.92 -6.93 -9.70
C PHE A 198 24.01 -8.44 -9.67
N GLU A 199 25.12 -8.95 -9.18
CA GLU A 199 25.30 -10.36 -8.89
C GLU A 199 24.81 -10.66 -7.47
N VAL A 200 24.01 -11.70 -7.31
CA VAL A 200 23.59 -12.23 -6.01
C VAL A 200 24.35 -13.52 -5.74
N VAL A 201 25.00 -13.60 -4.60
CA VAL A 201 25.63 -14.82 -4.10
C VAL A 201 24.86 -15.30 -2.88
N VAL A 202 24.28 -16.49 -2.97
CA VAL A 202 23.59 -17.17 -1.86
C VAL A 202 24.50 -18.28 -1.37
N ALA A 203 24.97 -18.17 -0.13
CA ALA A 203 25.92 -19.13 0.46
C ALA A 203 25.83 -19.08 2.00
N PRO A 204 26.42 -20.07 2.72
CA PRO A 204 26.51 -20.02 4.16
C PRO A 204 27.08 -18.69 4.66
N ALA A 205 26.49 -18.13 5.73
CA ALA A 205 26.83 -16.79 6.22
C ALA A 205 28.35 -16.61 6.46
N SER A 206 29.06 -17.68 6.87
CA SER A 206 30.53 -17.69 7.05
C SER A 206 31.32 -17.35 5.79
N ASP A 207 30.76 -17.60 4.62
CA ASP A 207 31.43 -17.42 3.33
C ASP A 207 31.46 -15.95 2.85
N VAL A 208 30.81 -15.05 3.57
CA VAL A 208 30.78 -13.62 3.28
C VAL A 208 32.20 -13.03 3.14
N VAL A 209 33.19 -13.61 3.85
CA VAL A 209 34.60 -13.19 3.78
C VAL A 209 35.25 -13.44 2.43
N ASN A 210 34.72 -14.40 1.65
CA ASN A 210 35.30 -14.85 0.39
C ASN A 210 34.92 -14.00 -0.82
N HIS A 211 34.00 -13.02 -0.66
CA HIS A 211 33.39 -12.25 -1.76
C HIS A 211 33.68 -10.76 -1.66
N GLU A 212 33.86 -10.12 -2.82
CA GLU A 212 33.97 -8.66 -2.96
C GLU A 212 32.57 -8.05 -3.06
N ILE A 213 31.99 -7.67 -1.95
CA ILE A 213 30.59 -7.29 -1.81
C ILE A 213 30.39 -5.78 -1.59
N PHE A 214 29.23 -5.25 -2.03
CA PHE A 214 28.77 -3.92 -1.62
C PHE A 214 27.77 -3.94 -0.46
N GLY A 215 27.19 -5.11 -0.17
CA GLY A 215 26.27 -5.33 0.95
C GLY A 215 26.04 -6.81 1.19
N ALA A 216 25.53 -7.13 2.37
CA ALA A 216 25.13 -8.49 2.75
C ALA A 216 23.82 -8.46 3.53
N LEU A 217 23.01 -9.54 3.40
CA LEU A 217 21.76 -9.77 4.13
C LEU A 217 21.87 -11.04 4.98
N PHE A 218 21.55 -10.92 6.25
CA PHE A 218 21.44 -12.02 7.22
C PHE A 218 20.02 -12.09 7.78
N GLN A 219 19.57 -13.28 8.19
CA GLN A 219 18.28 -13.50 8.84
C GLN A 219 18.45 -13.69 10.35
N TYR A 220 17.59 -13.10 11.18
CA TYR A 220 17.70 -13.12 12.63
C TYR A 220 16.32 -13.20 13.31
N PRO A 221 15.93 -14.39 13.85
CA PRO A 221 16.53 -15.72 13.69
C PRO A 221 16.52 -16.22 12.24
N SER A 222 17.31 -17.25 11.95
CA SER A 222 17.35 -17.88 10.62
C SER A 222 16.03 -18.57 10.25
N THR A 223 15.82 -18.87 8.98
CA THR A 223 14.62 -19.59 8.49
C THR A 223 14.44 -20.95 9.19
N SER A 224 15.52 -21.63 9.52
CA SER A 224 15.50 -22.90 10.26
C SER A 224 15.41 -22.75 11.79
N GLY A 225 15.31 -21.52 12.29
CA GLY A 225 15.11 -21.17 13.70
C GLY A 225 16.38 -20.92 14.49
N GLU A 226 17.58 -21.07 13.90
CA GLU A 226 18.82 -20.83 14.61
C GLU A 226 18.97 -19.37 15.04
N VAL A 227 19.32 -19.17 16.31
CA VAL A 227 19.68 -17.86 16.85
C VAL A 227 21.20 -17.73 16.90
N VAL A 228 21.75 -16.92 16.00
CA VAL A 228 23.19 -16.71 15.84
C VAL A 228 23.58 -15.30 16.28
N ASP A 229 24.72 -15.16 16.96
CA ASP A 229 25.33 -13.85 17.17
C ASP A 229 25.98 -13.35 15.86
N VAL A 230 25.32 -12.41 15.22
CA VAL A 230 25.75 -11.86 13.92
C VAL A 230 26.80 -10.75 14.01
N THR A 231 27.29 -10.43 15.21
CA THR A 231 28.25 -9.32 15.45
C THR A 231 29.50 -9.45 14.58
N ASP A 232 30.14 -10.63 14.57
CA ASP A 232 31.36 -10.86 13.81
C ASP A 232 31.12 -10.82 12.30
N LEU A 233 29.97 -11.35 11.85
CA LEU A 233 29.58 -11.31 10.44
C LEU A 233 29.36 -9.87 9.96
N ILE A 234 28.70 -9.06 10.75
CA ILE A 234 28.49 -7.64 10.50
C ILE A 234 29.86 -6.91 10.41
N ALA A 235 30.76 -7.16 11.34
CA ALA A 235 32.10 -6.56 11.34
C ALA A 235 32.88 -6.92 10.07
N GLN A 236 32.84 -8.18 9.64
CA GLN A 236 33.47 -8.65 8.41
C GLN A 236 32.93 -7.97 7.14
N VAL A 237 31.61 -7.72 7.07
CA VAL A 237 30.98 -6.95 5.99
C VAL A 237 31.48 -5.51 5.99
N GLN A 238 31.53 -4.88 7.16
CA GLN A 238 31.94 -3.48 7.31
C GLN A 238 33.43 -3.27 7.03
N ASP A 239 34.30 -4.24 7.33
CA ASP A 239 35.73 -4.24 6.98
C ASP A 239 35.93 -4.17 5.45
N LYS A 240 35.00 -4.76 4.67
CA LYS A 240 34.96 -4.64 3.20
C LYS A 240 34.39 -3.29 2.73
N LYS A 241 34.01 -2.38 3.63
CA LYS A 241 33.34 -1.10 3.34
C LYS A 241 31.97 -1.29 2.69
N ALA A 242 31.36 -2.45 2.89
CA ALA A 242 30.01 -2.84 2.48
C ALA A 242 28.99 -2.53 3.58
N ILE A 243 27.73 -2.70 3.27
CA ILE A 243 26.61 -2.42 4.18
C ILE A 243 26.06 -3.74 4.73
N ALA A 244 25.95 -3.83 6.05
CA ALA A 244 25.38 -4.99 6.72
C ALA A 244 23.88 -4.78 6.96
N CYS A 245 23.05 -5.62 6.31
CA CYS A 245 21.60 -5.64 6.43
C CYS A 245 21.17 -6.89 7.22
N VAL A 246 20.19 -6.75 8.10
CA VAL A 246 19.61 -7.84 8.87
C VAL A 246 18.10 -7.84 8.70
N ALA A 247 17.55 -8.95 8.21
CA ALA A 247 16.11 -9.23 8.25
C ALA A 247 15.80 -9.86 9.61
N ALA A 248 14.88 -9.26 10.37
CA ALA A 248 14.63 -9.65 11.74
C ALA A 248 13.14 -9.90 12.00
N ASP A 249 12.85 -10.95 12.79
CA ASP A 249 11.51 -11.18 13.33
C ASP A 249 11.22 -10.19 14.46
N ILE A 250 10.18 -9.37 14.32
CA ILE A 250 9.86 -8.30 15.27
C ILE A 250 9.53 -8.82 16.68
N MET A 251 8.90 -10.00 16.81
CA MET A 251 8.54 -10.58 18.11
C MET A 251 9.77 -11.14 18.82
N SER A 252 10.71 -11.70 18.07
CA SER A 252 11.97 -12.19 18.63
C SER A 252 12.79 -11.06 19.25
N LEU A 253 12.71 -9.86 18.67
CA LEU A 253 13.42 -8.67 19.18
C LEU A 253 12.94 -8.21 20.56
N MET A 254 11.86 -8.77 21.09
CA MET A 254 11.47 -8.55 22.49
C MET A 254 12.41 -9.27 23.48
N LEU A 255 13.10 -10.32 23.04
CA LEU A 255 14.01 -11.12 23.85
C LEU A 255 15.45 -11.10 23.31
N LEU A 256 15.62 -10.87 22.03
CA LEU A 256 16.92 -10.84 21.37
C LEU A 256 17.48 -9.43 21.28
N LYS A 257 18.80 -9.32 21.43
CA LYS A 257 19.53 -8.06 21.30
C LYS A 257 19.29 -7.45 19.94
N ALA A 258 19.03 -6.15 19.94
CA ALA A 258 18.73 -5.40 18.72
C ALA A 258 19.89 -5.49 17.70
N PRO A 259 19.64 -5.83 16.43
CA PRO A 259 20.69 -5.91 15.42
C PRO A 259 21.48 -4.61 15.23
N GLY A 260 20.85 -3.46 15.44
CA GLY A 260 21.55 -2.16 15.47
C GLY A 260 22.61 -2.04 16.57
N LYS A 261 22.37 -2.68 17.73
CA LYS A 261 23.34 -2.78 18.83
C LYS A 261 24.46 -3.77 18.51
N LEU A 262 24.20 -4.79 17.69
CA LEU A 262 25.20 -5.73 17.16
C LEU A 262 26.02 -5.12 15.99
N GLY A 263 25.67 -3.90 15.55
CA GLY A 263 26.44 -3.16 14.55
C GLY A 263 25.75 -3.00 13.19
N ALA A 264 24.59 -3.62 12.92
CA ALA A 264 23.89 -3.54 11.65
C ALA A 264 23.70 -2.09 11.15
N ASP A 265 23.84 -1.88 9.83
CA ASP A 265 23.59 -0.60 9.17
C ASP A 265 22.12 -0.43 8.78
N VAL A 266 21.44 -1.54 8.44
CA VAL A 266 20.02 -1.60 8.08
C VAL A 266 19.39 -2.80 8.79
N VAL A 267 18.20 -2.60 9.35
CA VAL A 267 17.36 -3.66 9.91
C VAL A 267 15.97 -3.55 9.31
N LEU A 268 15.42 -4.64 8.84
CA LEU A 268 14.10 -4.72 8.21
C LEU A 268 13.37 -5.98 8.67
N GLY A 269 12.10 -6.07 8.37
CA GLY A 269 11.29 -7.25 8.66
C GLY A 269 9.81 -6.99 8.48
N SER A 270 8.98 -7.98 8.78
CA SER A 270 7.52 -7.87 8.78
C SER A 270 7.00 -7.51 10.17
N ALA A 271 6.04 -6.58 10.24
CA ALA A 271 5.30 -6.27 11.46
C ALA A 271 4.02 -7.12 11.62
N GLN A 272 3.81 -8.12 10.77
CA GLN A 272 2.59 -8.95 10.74
C GLN A 272 2.26 -9.57 12.10
N ARG A 273 3.26 -10.08 12.83
CA ARG A 273 3.08 -10.71 14.16
C ARG A 273 2.51 -9.78 15.22
N PHE A 274 2.47 -8.48 14.97
CA PHE A 274 1.88 -7.49 15.86
C PHE A 274 0.41 -7.24 15.50
N GLY A 275 -0.40 -8.31 15.65
CA GLY A 275 -1.85 -8.24 15.54
C GLY A 275 -2.40 -8.00 14.14
N VAL A 276 -1.72 -8.45 13.09
CA VAL A 276 -2.21 -8.38 11.70
C VAL A 276 -2.51 -9.79 11.20
N PRO A 277 -3.71 -10.06 10.64
CA PRO A 277 -4.02 -11.38 10.09
C PRO A 277 -3.03 -11.81 8.99
N MET A 278 -2.79 -13.12 8.86
CA MET A 278 -1.91 -13.66 7.80
C MET A 278 -2.47 -13.41 6.40
N GLY A 279 -3.80 -13.54 6.23
CA GLY A 279 -4.51 -13.14 5.02
C GLY A 279 -3.98 -13.73 3.72
N TYR A 280 -3.55 -14.98 3.76
CA TYR A 280 -2.96 -15.67 2.59
C TYR A 280 -1.78 -14.90 1.96
N GLY A 281 -1.05 -14.14 2.80
CA GLY A 281 0.15 -13.40 2.39
C GLY A 281 0.11 -11.88 2.54
N GLY A 282 -1.01 -11.32 2.86
CA GLY A 282 -1.09 -9.89 3.11
C GLY A 282 -2.41 -9.24 2.74
N PRO A 283 -2.45 -7.88 2.92
CA PRO A 283 -1.30 -6.95 3.05
C PRO A 283 -0.64 -6.97 4.43
N HIS A 284 0.69 -6.75 4.49
CA HIS A 284 1.45 -6.65 5.72
C HIS A 284 2.39 -5.45 5.69
N ALA A 285 2.49 -4.69 6.79
CA ALA A 285 3.48 -3.63 6.88
C ALA A 285 4.87 -4.20 7.14
N ALA A 286 5.83 -3.88 6.28
CA ALA A 286 7.22 -4.08 6.59
C ALA A 286 7.78 -2.87 7.35
N PHE A 287 8.62 -3.12 8.33
CA PHE A 287 9.44 -2.10 8.97
C PHE A 287 10.81 -2.03 8.30
N PHE A 288 11.42 -0.85 8.37
CA PHE A 288 12.75 -0.60 7.84
C PHE A 288 13.44 0.50 8.65
N ALA A 289 14.57 0.18 9.23
CA ALA A 289 15.36 1.13 10.02
C ALA A 289 16.80 1.21 9.52
N THR A 290 17.45 2.36 9.72
CA THR A 290 18.83 2.59 9.32
C THR A 290 19.51 3.65 10.22
N ARG A 291 20.83 3.83 10.01
CA ARG A 291 21.61 4.87 10.68
C ARG A 291 21.25 6.26 10.15
N ASP A 292 21.29 7.28 11.00
CA ASP A 292 21.01 8.69 10.60
C ASP A 292 21.85 9.15 9.40
N LYS A 293 23.10 8.72 9.32
CA LYS A 293 23.99 9.05 8.19
C LYS A 293 23.43 8.61 6.81
N TYR A 294 22.47 7.69 6.75
CA TYR A 294 21.86 7.18 5.53
C TYR A 294 20.44 7.73 5.27
N LYS A 295 19.94 8.64 6.08
CA LYS A 295 18.58 9.18 6.00
C LYS A 295 18.14 9.65 4.60
N ARG A 296 19.06 10.22 3.81
CA ARG A 296 18.77 10.66 2.44
C ARG A 296 18.58 9.51 1.44
N SER A 297 18.97 8.30 1.81
CA SER A 297 18.83 7.08 0.99
C SER A 297 17.77 6.12 1.50
N LEU A 298 17.12 6.41 2.63
CA LEU A 298 16.03 5.61 3.20
C LEU A 298 14.86 5.52 2.23
N PRO A 299 14.34 4.31 1.90
CA PRO A 299 13.13 4.15 1.12
C PRO A 299 11.87 4.45 1.95
N GLY A 300 10.77 4.74 1.28
CA GLY A 300 9.48 4.99 1.93
C GLY A 300 9.37 6.36 2.60
N ARG A 301 8.20 6.60 3.17
CA ARG A 301 7.87 7.86 3.84
C ARG A 301 8.45 7.92 5.24
N ILE A 302 8.66 9.13 5.72
CA ILE A 302 9.09 9.42 7.09
C ILE A 302 8.12 10.43 7.67
N ILE A 303 7.64 10.16 8.88
CA ILE A 303 6.86 11.12 9.66
C ILE A 303 7.83 11.89 10.56
N GLY A 304 7.64 13.18 10.64
CA GLY A 304 8.43 14.05 11.49
C GLY A 304 7.58 15.06 12.25
N VAL A 305 8.16 15.59 13.31
CA VAL A 305 7.60 16.66 14.13
C VAL A 305 8.06 18.01 13.59
N SER A 306 7.13 18.95 13.49
CA SER A 306 7.38 20.35 13.15
C SER A 306 6.60 21.27 14.09
N LYS A 307 6.47 22.53 13.74
CA LYS A 307 5.64 23.51 14.44
C LYS A 307 4.54 24.03 13.51
N ASP A 308 3.39 24.32 14.09
CA ASP A 308 2.36 25.06 13.40
C ASP A 308 2.61 26.58 13.50
N ARG A 309 1.79 27.39 12.83
CA ARG A 309 1.91 28.85 12.83
C ARG A 309 1.83 29.46 14.24
N LEU A 310 1.19 28.80 15.20
CA LEU A 310 1.08 29.24 16.59
C LEU A 310 2.22 28.74 17.48
N GLY A 311 3.14 27.94 16.92
CA GLY A 311 4.29 27.39 17.63
C GLY A 311 4.02 26.05 18.33
N ASN A 312 2.80 25.49 18.16
CA ASN A 312 2.47 24.17 18.69
C ASN A 312 3.16 23.07 17.88
N ASP A 313 3.42 21.93 18.52
CA ASP A 313 3.91 20.75 17.82
C ASP A 313 2.86 20.25 16.82
N ALA A 314 3.33 19.92 15.63
CA ALA A 314 2.51 19.44 14.53
C ALA A 314 3.25 18.38 13.72
N LEU A 315 2.55 17.29 13.39
CA LEU A 315 3.14 16.17 12.66
C LEU A 315 2.98 16.35 11.16
N ARG A 316 3.96 15.87 10.39
CA ARG A 316 3.97 15.95 8.93
C ARG A 316 4.81 14.84 8.31
N MET A 317 4.66 14.62 7.01
CA MET A 317 5.63 13.84 6.25
C MET A 317 6.91 14.66 6.06
N ALA A 318 8.05 14.09 6.47
CA ALA A 318 9.36 14.75 6.44
C ALA A 318 10.19 14.31 5.23
N MET A 319 11.14 15.17 4.81
CA MET A 319 12.10 14.88 3.75
C MET A 319 11.49 14.36 2.44
N GLN A 320 10.34 14.87 2.03
CA GLN A 320 9.59 14.43 0.83
C GLN A 320 10.41 14.59 -0.47
N THR A 321 11.44 15.43 -0.49
CA THR A 321 12.34 15.60 -1.65
C THR A 321 13.08 14.33 -2.08
N ARG A 322 13.00 13.22 -1.31
CA ARG A 322 13.56 11.90 -1.69
C ARG A 322 12.57 11.07 -2.50
N GLU A 323 11.27 11.39 -2.44
CA GLU A 323 10.19 10.55 -2.94
C GLU A 323 9.95 10.76 -4.44
N GLN A 324 9.29 9.79 -5.08
CA GLN A 324 9.10 9.72 -6.52
C GLN A 324 8.26 10.87 -7.11
N HIS A 325 7.29 11.41 -6.37
CA HIS A 325 6.45 12.53 -6.81
C HIS A 325 7.22 13.84 -6.98
N ILE A 326 8.40 13.97 -6.35
CA ILE A 326 9.29 15.14 -6.47
C ILE A 326 10.50 14.83 -7.34
N ARG A 327 11.18 13.70 -7.08
CA ARG A 327 12.45 13.37 -7.74
C ARG A 327 12.34 12.58 -9.03
N ARG A 328 11.18 11.98 -9.32
CA ARG A 328 10.92 11.19 -10.55
C ARG A 328 11.99 10.08 -10.72
N GLU A 329 12.69 10.03 -11.86
CA GLU A 329 13.76 9.06 -12.13
C GLU A 329 14.97 9.10 -11.19
N LYS A 330 15.11 10.15 -10.39
CA LYS A 330 16.17 10.31 -9.38
C LYS A 330 15.72 9.93 -7.97
N ALA A 331 14.52 9.40 -7.82
CA ALA A 331 14.00 8.96 -6.52
C ALA A 331 14.77 7.74 -5.98
N ASN A 332 14.73 7.57 -4.67
CA ASN A 332 15.36 6.41 -4.04
C ASN A 332 14.62 5.10 -4.28
N SER A 333 13.30 5.19 -4.48
CA SER A 333 12.38 4.08 -4.68
C SER A 333 11.18 4.55 -5.50
N ASN A 334 10.47 3.63 -6.15
CA ASN A 334 9.21 3.93 -6.84
C ASN A 334 7.97 3.82 -5.93
N ILE A 335 8.13 3.44 -4.66
CA ILE A 335 7.01 3.23 -3.73
C ILE A 335 6.22 4.53 -3.56
N CYS A 336 4.90 4.44 -3.81
CA CYS A 336 3.91 5.50 -3.56
C CYS A 336 2.92 5.03 -2.49
N THR A 337 2.08 4.05 -2.79
CA THR A 337 1.21 3.39 -1.82
C THR A 337 2.03 2.34 -1.07
N ALA A 338 1.94 2.35 0.26
CA ALA A 338 2.58 1.38 1.16
C ALA A 338 1.49 0.59 1.92
N GLN A 339 1.81 0.03 3.09
CA GLN A 339 0.86 -0.74 3.92
C GLN A 339 0.56 0.02 5.22
N VAL A 340 -0.01 1.20 5.10
CA VAL A 340 -0.15 2.16 6.21
C VAL A 340 -1.18 1.72 7.25
N LEU A 341 -2.34 1.19 6.82
CA LEU A 341 -3.38 0.70 7.75
C LEU A 341 -2.81 -0.41 8.65
N LEU A 342 -2.01 -1.31 8.08
CA LEU A 342 -1.40 -2.43 8.79
C LEU A 342 -0.28 -1.94 9.74
N ALA A 343 0.44 -0.90 9.37
CA ALA A 343 1.41 -0.24 10.26
C ALA A 343 0.72 0.41 11.47
N ASN A 344 -0.44 1.06 11.25
CA ASN A 344 -1.27 1.59 12.33
C ASN A 344 -1.76 0.48 13.26
N MET A 345 -2.23 -0.66 12.72
CA MET A 345 -2.64 -1.81 13.52
C MET A 345 -1.49 -2.34 14.38
N ALA A 346 -0.30 -2.50 13.79
CA ALA A 346 0.90 -2.97 14.51
C ALA A 346 1.35 -1.98 15.59
N ALA A 347 1.27 -0.68 15.32
CA ALA A 347 1.54 0.36 16.31
C ALA A 347 0.55 0.30 17.47
N PHE A 348 -0.75 0.17 17.20
CA PHE A 348 -1.78 0.02 18.23
C PHE A 348 -1.63 -1.27 19.02
N TYR A 349 -1.23 -2.37 18.38
CA TYR A 349 -0.90 -3.60 19.09
C TYR A 349 0.21 -3.38 20.12
N ALA A 350 1.28 -2.70 19.71
CA ALA A 350 2.39 -2.38 20.61
C ALA A 350 1.97 -1.42 21.74
N VAL A 351 1.14 -0.43 21.44
CA VAL A 351 0.58 0.50 22.44
C VAL A 351 -0.33 -0.23 23.43
N TYR A 352 -1.18 -1.14 22.95
CA TYR A 352 -2.14 -1.88 23.79
C TYR A 352 -1.46 -2.87 24.73
N HIS A 353 -0.49 -3.63 24.24
CA HIS A 353 0.25 -4.60 25.07
C HIS A 353 1.35 -3.94 25.92
N GLY A 354 1.92 -2.85 25.45
CA GLY A 354 3.07 -2.22 26.08
C GLY A 354 4.32 -3.10 26.08
N PRO A 355 5.46 -2.58 26.52
CA PRO A 355 6.73 -3.33 26.53
C PRO A 355 6.65 -4.61 27.35
N GLN A 356 5.97 -4.59 28.50
CA GLN A 356 5.86 -5.77 29.36
C GLN A 356 4.94 -6.83 28.76
N GLY A 357 3.81 -6.44 28.15
CA GLY A 357 2.89 -7.38 27.49
C GLY A 357 3.56 -8.05 26.29
N LEU A 358 4.24 -7.27 25.43
CA LEU A 358 5.00 -7.81 24.28
C LEU A 358 6.08 -8.80 24.73
N LYS A 359 6.85 -8.44 25.77
CA LYS A 359 7.86 -9.34 26.34
C LYS A 359 7.24 -10.63 26.87
N THR A 360 6.10 -10.55 27.53
CA THR A 360 5.37 -11.71 28.05
C THR A 360 4.89 -12.64 26.93
N ILE A 361 4.38 -12.07 25.81
CA ILE A 361 3.99 -12.84 24.63
C ILE A 361 5.20 -13.57 24.05
N ALA A 362 6.30 -12.86 23.83
CA ALA A 362 7.54 -13.43 23.30
C ALA A 362 8.10 -14.54 24.22
N GLN A 363 8.08 -14.31 25.54
CA GLN A 363 8.50 -15.31 26.53
C GLN A 363 7.63 -16.57 26.50
N ARG A 364 6.32 -16.42 26.32
CA ARG A 364 5.39 -17.57 26.21
C ARG A 364 5.69 -18.38 24.94
N ILE A 365 5.90 -17.73 23.82
CA ILE A 365 6.25 -18.39 22.55
C ILE A 365 7.57 -19.16 22.72
N ASN A 366 8.61 -18.50 23.22
CA ASN A 366 9.92 -19.11 23.45
C ASN A 366 9.85 -20.25 24.47
N ARG A 367 9.04 -20.13 25.53
CA ARG A 367 8.83 -21.19 26.52
C ARG A 367 8.21 -22.44 25.87
N PHE A 368 7.21 -22.29 24.99
CA PHE A 368 6.64 -23.43 24.27
C PHE A 368 7.67 -24.09 23.33
N ALA A 369 8.49 -23.29 22.63
CA ALA A 369 9.57 -23.81 21.80
C ALA A 369 10.58 -24.62 22.63
N SER A 370 10.94 -24.10 23.81
CA SER A 370 11.87 -24.78 24.73
C SER A 370 11.29 -26.09 25.30
N ILE A 371 9.98 -26.10 25.60
CA ILE A 371 9.29 -27.36 26.05
C ILE A 371 9.29 -28.37 24.90
N LEU A 372 8.93 -27.96 23.69
CA LEU A 372 8.92 -28.84 22.52
C LEU A 372 10.32 -29.42 22.27
N ALA A 373 11.34 -28.54 22.17
CA ALA A 373 12.73 -28.96 21.94
C ALA A 373 13.25 -29.93 23.02
N THR A 374 13.02 -29.64 24.32
CA THR A 374 13.45 -30.47 25.44
C THR A 374 12.77 -31.83 25.40
N GLY A 375 11.45 -31.86 25.18
CA GLY A 375 10.68 -33.10 25.07
C GLY A 375 11.16 -33.99 23.93
N LEU A 376 11.35 -33.42 22.74
CA LEU A 376 11.84 -34.14 21.55
C LEU A 376 13.25 -34.68 21.76
N LYS A 377 14.18 -33.88 22.29
CA LYS A 377 15.55 -34.31 22.62
C LYS A 377 15.55 -35.46 23.64
N SER A 378 14.65 -35.45 24.65
CA SER A 378 14.53 -36.53 25.66
C SER A 378 14.13 -37.87 25.05
N LYS A 379 13.52 -37.86 23.86
CA LYS A 379 13.12 -39.06 23.08
C LYS A 379 14.11 -39.38 21.95
N GLY A 380 15.25 -38.71 21.90
CA GLY A 380 16.30 -38.98 20.91
C GLY A 380 16.03 -38.39 19.53
N VAL A 381 15.06 -37.47 19.39
CA VAL A 381 14.83 -36.76 18.12
C VAL A 381 15.98 -35.78 17.88
N ALA A 382 16.57 -35.86 16.68
CA ALA A 382 17.65 -34.96 16.28
C ALA A 382 17.10 -33.59 15.87
N LEU A 383 17.53 -32.56 16.56
CA LEU A 383 17.27 -31.19 16.18
C LEU A 383 18.45 -30.66 15.38
N LYS A 384 18.17 -29.78 14.37
CA LYS A 384 19.19 -29.19 13.51
C LYS A 384 20.11 -28.25 14.29
N HIS A 385 19.54 -27.49 15.22
CA HIS A 385 20.21 -26.44 16.00
C HIS A 385 20.02 -26.66 17.51
N ASP A 386 20.94 -26.11 18.29
CA ASP A 386 20.87 -26.08 19.76
C ASP A 386 20.38 -24.71 20.28
N SER A 387 20.14 -23.76 19.39
CA SER A 387 19.58 -22.47 19.70
C SER A 387 18.26 -22.23 18.94
N TRP A 388 17.34 -21.49 19.54
CA TRP A 388 16.03 -21.16 18.97
C TRP A 388 15.39 -19.95 19.67
N PHE A 389 14.45 -19.31 18.96
CA PHE A 389 13.47 -18.43 19.58
C PHE A 389 12.09 -19.12 19.60
N ASP A 390 11.50 -19.39 18.45
CA ASP A 390 10.16 -19.96 18.29
C ASP A 390 10.13 -21.17 17.32
N THR A 391 11.15 -21.33 16.50
CA THR A 391 11.19 -22.32 15.42
C THR A 391 12.15 -23.45 15.77
N ILE A 392 11.65 -24.68 15.68
CA ILE A 392 12.42 -25.92 15.91
C ILE A 392 12.48 -26.70 14.60
N THR A 393 13.69 -26.97 14.10
CA THR A 393 13.90 -27.79 12.90
C THR A 393 14.35 -29.20 13.32
N VAL A 394 13.60 -30.21 12.87
CA VAL A 394 13.87 -31.61 13.08
C VAL A 394 14.56 -32.19 11.85
N VAL A 395 15.64 -32.96 12.11
CA VAL A 395 16.34 -33.75 11.08
C VAL A 395 15.85 -35.18 11.14
N ALA A 396 15.29 -35.71 10.05
CA ALA A 396 14.70 -37.02 9.99
C ALA A 396 15.02 -37.71 8.66
N GLU A 397 15.00 -39.05 8.68
CA GLU A 397 15.00 -39.82 7.44
C GLU A 397 13.70 -39.54 6.66
N GLU A 398 13.75 -39.60 5.34
CA GLU A 398 12.62 -39.24 4.45
C GLU A 398 11.32 -40.00 4.78
N ALA A 399 11.43 -41.28 5.14
CA ALA A 399 10.29 -42.09 5.52
C ALA A 399 9.63 -41.61 6.82
N ASP A 400 10.44 -41.24 7.82
CA ASP A 400 9.95 -40.72 9.10
C ASP A 400 9.35 -39.34 8.93
N LYS A 401 9.98 -38.46 8.15
CA LYS A 401 9.43 -37.16 7.81
C LYS A 401 8.05 -37.28 7.16
N ASN A 402 7.91 -38.13 6.15
CA ASN A 402 6.65 -38.34 5.46
C ASN A 402 5.57 -38.92 6.38
N MET A 403 5.92 -39.79 7.33
CA MET A 403 5.00 -40.30 8.34
C MET A 403 4.53 -39.19 9.28
N VAL A 404 5.43 -38.34 9.77
CA VAL A 404 5.10 -37.20 10.64
C VAL A 404 4.23 -36.20 9.91
N VAL A 405 4.59 -35.83 8.69
CA VAL A 405 3.80 -34.89 7.84
C VAL A 405 2.41 -35.47 7.58
N GLY A 406 2.30 -36.75 7.29
CA GLY A 406 1.00 -37.40 7.11
C GLY A 406 0.12 -37.36 8.38
N ARG A 407 0.71 -37.54 9.57
CA ARG A 407 0.01 -37.37 10.86
C ARG A 407 -0.39 -35.90 11.08
N ALA A 408 0.49 -34.94 10.75
CA ALA A 408 0.20 -33.54 10.90
C ALA A 408 -1.04 -33.14 10.04
N VAL A 409 -1.04 -33.51 8.76
CA VAL A 409 -2.17 -33.27 7.85
C VAL A 409 -3.46 -33.93 8.35
N ALA A 410 -3.36 -35.15 8.90
CA ALA A 410 -4.53 -35.85 9.45
C ALA A 410 -5.12 -35.18 10.71
N ASN A 411 -4.32 -34.38 11.42
CA ASN A 411 -4.71 -33.56 12.57
C ASN A 411 -4.91 -32.08 12.21
N GLU A 412 -5.05 -31.75 10.92
CA GLU A 412 -5.24 -30.37 10.45
C GLU A 412 -4.11 -29.42 10.87
N VAL A 413 -2.86 -29.88 10.79
CA VAL A 413 -1.65 -29.14 11.15
C VAL A 413 -0.71 -29.06 9.96
N ASN A 414 -0.10 -27.88 9.73
CA ASN A 414 0.90 -27.64 8.70
C ASN A 414 2.27 -27.33 9.31
N PHE A 415 3.31 -28.01 8.82
CA PHE A 415 4.73 -27.71 9.08
C PHE A 415 5.40 -27.12 7.84
N ALA A 416 6.51 -26.40 8.04
CA ALA A 416 7.40 -26.07 6.93
C ALA A 416 8.23 -27.32 6.55
N ILE A 417 8.16 -27.71 5.28
CA ILE A 417 8.80 -28.92 4.78
C ILE A 417 9.94 -28.53 3.85
N SER A 418 11.17 -28.97 4.14
CA SER A 418 12.30 -28.80 3.24
C SER A 418 12.50 -30.04 2.36
N HIS A 419 13.19 -29.87 1.24
CA HIS A 419 13.53 -30.95 0.33
C HIS A 419 14.66 -31.85 0.87
N SER A 420 15.34 -31.45 1.96
CA SER A 420 16.55 -32.10 2.47
C SER A 420 16.31 -33.09 3.65
N GLY A 421 15.08 -33.58 3.82
CA GLY A 421 14.78 -34.52 4.95
C GLY A 421 14.51 -33.79 6.27
N GLU A 422 14.30 -32.48 6.23
CA GLU A 422 14.03 -31.63 7.39
C GLU A 422 12.59 -31.14 7.36
N TYR A 423 12.02 -30.89 8.56
CA TYR A 423 10.80 -30.12 8.72
C TYR A 423 10.92 -29.18 9.91
N SER A 424 10.32 -27.99 9.80
CA SER A 424 10.38 -26.96 10.84
C SER A 424 8.99 -26.70 11.41
N ILE A 425 8.96 -26.38 12.71
CA ILE A 425 7.77 -26.09 13.49
C ILE A 425 7.96 -24.72 14.11
N ALA A 426 7.30 -23.72 13.57
CA ALA A 426 7.35 -22.34 14.06
C ALA A 426 6.17 -22.08 15.00
N LEU A 427 6.42 -21.99 16.28
CA LEU A 427 5.42 -21.67 17.30
C LEU A 427 5.08 -20.17 17.26
N ASN A 428 3.90 -19.84 17.75
CA ASN A 428 3.37 -18.51 17.59
C ASN A 428 2.48 -18.08 18.77
N GLU A 429 1.91 -16.91 18.72
CA GLU A 429 1.09 -16.35 19.79
C GLU A 429 -0.15 -17.20 20.12
N THR A 430 -0.72 -17.89 19.14
CA THR A 430 -1.95 -18.68 19.31
C THR A 430 -1.67 -20.08 19.88
N THR A 431 -0.39 -20.49 19.97
CA THR A 431 0.00 -21.81 20.50
C THR A 431 -0.39 -21.97 21.98
N THR A 432 -0.95 -23.12 22.32
CA THR A 432 -1.41 -23.48 23.66
C THR A 432 -0.67 -24.71 24.22
N ARG A 433 -0.86 -25.03 25.52
CA ARG A 433 -0.35 -26.26 26.11
C ARG A 433 -0.90 -27.53 25.46
N ALA A 434 -2.16 -27.49 25.01
CA ALA A 434 -2.80 -28.59 24.31
C ALA A 434 -2.14 -28.83 22.95
N ASP A 435 -1.78 -27.76 22.25
CA ASP A 435 -1.09 -27.86 20.96
C ASP A 435 0.30 -28.49 21.11
N ILE A 436 1.04 -28.20 22.18
CA ILE A 436 2.34 -28.82 22.44
C ILE A 436 2.18 -30.33 22.71
N ALA A 437 1.13 -30.75 23.44
CA ALA A 437 0.84 -32.18 23.64
C ALA A 437 0.49 -32.85 22.29
N GLU A 438 -0.36 -32.23 21.48
CA GLU A 438 -0.71 -32.69 20.14
C GLU A 438 0.53 -32.81 19.23
N LEU A 439 1.43 -31.82 19.27
CA LEU A 439 2.69 -31.86 18.51
C LEU A 439 3.58 -33.05 18.94
N PHE A 440 3.63 -33.38 20.22
CA PHE A 440 4.32 -34.61 20.67
C PHE A 440 3.67 -35.87 20.09
N ASP A 441 2.33 -35.96 20.11
CA ASP A 441 1.61 -37.10 19.51
C ASP A 441 1.85 -37.19 17.99
N ILE A 442 1.84 -36.07 17.28
CA ILE A 442 2.10 -36.02 15.85
C ILE A 442 3.52 -36.47 15.51
N ILE A 443 4.52 -36.00 16.25
CA ILE A 443 5.93 -36.27 15.95
C ILE A 443 6.34 -37.66 16.42
N LEU A 444 6.02 -38.02 17.66
CA LEU A 444 6.49 -39.27 18.29
C LEU A 444 5.51 -40.45 18.16
N GLY A 445 4.23 -40.17 17.89
CA GLY A 445 3.13 -41.12 17.98
C GLY A 445 2.59 -41.21 19.43
N GLU A 446 1.35 -41.69 19.53
CA GLU A 446 0.68 -41.84 20.83
C GLU A 446 1.47 -42.76 21.81
N GLY A 447 1.36 -42.48 23.09
CA GLY A 447 2.00 -43.28 24.14
C GLY A 447 3.47 -42.93 24.37
N HIS A 448 3.97 -41.81 23.85
CA HIS A 448 5.35 -41.34 24.07
C HIS A 448 5.69 -41.03 25.53
N GLY A 449 4.68 -40.84 26.40
CA GLY A 449 4.85 -40.67 27.84
C GLY A 449 5.46 -39.32 28.28
N LEU A 450 5.44 -38.29 27.39
CA LEU A 450 5.83 -36.92 27.75
C LEU A 450 4.65 -36.21 28.43
N ASP A 451 4.94 -35.43 29.46
CA ASP A 451 3.99 -34.53 30.12
C ASP A 451 4.47 -33.09 30.01
N VAL A 452 3.64 -32.24 29.41
CA VAL A 452 3.98 -30.84 29.13
C VAL A 452 4.29 -30.06 30.43
N ALA A 453 3.57 -30.35 31.53
CA ALA A 453 3.78 -29.64 32.79
C ALA A 453 5.08 -30.08 33.49
N ALA A 454 5.44 -31.34 33.38
CA ALA A 454 6.71 -31.86 33.91
C ALA A 454 7.90 -31.25 33.16
N ILE A 455 7.82 -31.18 31.81
CA ILE A 455 8.87 -30.58 30.98
C ILE A 455 8.94 -29.05 31.20
N ASP A 456 7.81 -28.37 31.35
CA ASP A 456 7.78 -26.94 31.69
C ASP A 456 8.53 -26.68 33.01
N SER A 457 8.32 -27.54 34.02
CA SER A 457 9.02 -27.44 35.29
C SER A 457 10.54 -27.68 35.15
N GLU A 458 10.95 -28.58 34.30
CA GLU A 458 12.37 -28.83 33.97
C GLU A 458 13.00 -27.64 33.24
N VAL A 459 12.32 -27.11 32.20
CA VAL A 459 12.74 -25.95 31.43
C VAL A 459 12.90 -24.73 32.36
N ALA A 460 11.94 -24.53 33.27
CA ALA A 460 11.99 -23.43 34.24
C ALA A 460 13.14 -23.59 35.25
N ALA A 461 13.33 -24.79 35.77
CA ALA A 461 14.38 -25.05 36.79
C ALA A 461 15.80 -24.90 36.23
N ASN A 462 15.99 -25.14 34.93
CA ASN A 462 17.30 -25.08 34.27
C ASN A 462 17.48 -23.85 33.38
N ASP A 463 16.53 -22.90 33.37
CA ASP A 463 16.52 -21.69 32.57
C ASP A 463 16.80 -21.96 31.06
N ILE A 464 16.13 -23.00 30.51
CA ILE A 464 16.31 -23.40 29.10
C ILE A 464 15.51 -22.48 28.23
N THR A 465 16.16 -21.52 27.55
CA THR A 465 15.55 -20.60 26.62
C THR A 465 15.92 -20.84 25.16
N GLY A 466 16.99 -21.62 24.90
CA GLY A 466 17.55 -21.76 23.55
C GLY A 466 18.20 -20.48 23.00
N ILE A 467 18.20 -19.39 23.76
CA ILE A 467 18.80 -18.12 23.34
C ILE A 467 20.24 -18.04 23.86
N PRO A 468 21.24 -17.88 22.98
CA PRO A 468 22.62 -17.68 23.39
C PRO A 468 22.78 -16.42 24.26
N ALA A 469 23.54 -16.52 25.34
CA ALA A 469 23.70 -15.44 26.33
C ALA A 469 24.25 -14.12 25.71
N SER A 470 25.05 -14.20 24.65
CA SER A 470 25.61 -13.03 23.96
C SER A 470 24.56 -12.16 23.25
N VAL A 471 23.41 -12.74 22.93
CA VAL A 471 22.32 -12.09 22.18
C VAL A 471 21.02 -11.93 22.98
N VAL A 472 21.05 -12.17 24.28
CA VAL A 472 19.91 -11.84 25.15
C VAL A 472 19.74 -10.32 25.22
N ARG A 473 18.51 -9.83 25.05
CA ARG A 473 18.20 -8.40 25.19
C ARG A 473 18.32 -7.95 26.65
N ASP A 474 19.07 -6.89 26.88
CA ASP A 474 19.32 -6.31 28.19
C ASP A 474 18.95 -4.82 28.31
N ASP A 475 18.47 -4.20 27.24
CA ASP A 475 18.03 -2.80 27.22
C ASP A 475 16.51 -2.66 27.42
N GLU A 476 16.11 -1.52 27.95
CA GLU A 476 14.71 -1.09 28.01
C GLU A 476 14.28 -0.55 26.64
N ILE A 477 13.03 -0.84 26.24
CA ILE A 477 12.42 -0.38 25.01
C ILE A 477 11.02 0.18 25.29
N LEU A 478 10.52 0.98 24.36
CA LEU A 478 9.16 1.52 24.38
C LEU A 478 8.87 2.27 25.71
N THR A 479 9.81 3.08 26.13
CA THR A 479 9.70 3.84 27.39
C THR A 479 8.79 5.06 27.29
N HIS A 480 8.45 5.49 26.07
CA HIS A 480 7.55 6.62 25.84
C HIS A 480 6.14 6.35 26.42
N PRO A 481 5.46 7.35 27.02
CA PRO A 481 4.14 7.19 27.64
C PRO A 481 3.09 6.54 26.74
N ASN A 482 3.08 6.81 25.44
CA ASN A 482 2.13 6.20 24.50
C ASN A 482 2.14 4.66 24.57
N PHE A 483 3.26 4.03 24.90
CA PHE A 483 3.37 2.58 25.06
C PHE A 483 3.13 2.09 26.49
N ASN A 484 2.81 2.99 27.42
CA ASN A 484 2.71 2.68 28.85
C ASN A 484 1.40 3.14 29.50
N GLU A 485 0.47 3.76 28.76
CA GLU A 485 -0.76 4.35 29.31
C GLU A 485 -2.05 3.65 28.87
N TYR A 486 -2.10 3.04 27.66
CA TYR A 486 -3.35 2.63 27.01
C TYR A 486 -3.60 1.11 27.03
N HIS A 487 -3.36 0.46 28.17
CA HIS A 487 -3.40 -0.99 28.31
C HIS A 487 -4.80 -1.55 28.65
N SER A 488 -5.74 -0.72 29.10
CA SER A 488 -7.11 -1.16 29.32
C SER A 488 -7.96 -0.99 28.05
N GLU A 489 -8.98 -1.84 27.89
CA GLU A 489 -9.94 -1.74 26.77
C GLU A 489 -10.49 -0.32 26.62
N THR A 490 -10.88 0.31 27.71
CA THR A 490 -11.47 1.66 27.71
C THR A 490 -10.46 2.73 27.30
N GLU A 491 -9.23 2.68 27.82
CA GLU A 491 -8.21 3.68 27.50
C GLU A 491 -7.76 3.53 26.04
N MET A 492 -7.60 2.30 25.55
CA MET A 492 -7.27 2.06 24.15
C MET A 492 -8.36 2.54 23.20
N LEU A 493 -9.64 2.25 23.51
CA LEU A 493 -10.77 2.72 22.72
C LEU A 493 -10.80 4.26 22.64
N ARG A 494 -10.57 4.92 23.77
CA ARG A 494 -10.51 6.39 23.82
C ARG A 494 -9.32 6.95 23.07
N TYR A 495 -8.17 6.29 23.13
CA TYR A 495 -6.98 6.70 22.40
C TYR A 495 -7.23 6.63 20.89
N ILE A 496 -7.70 5.48 20.38
CA ILE A 496 -8.04 5.30 18.96
C ILE A 496 -9.04 6.38 18.52
N LYS A 497 -10.11 6.63 19.30
CA LYS A 497 -11.13 7.63 18.96
C LYS A 497 -10.61 9.06 19.00
N ARG A 498 -9.71 9.37 19.95
CA ARG A 498 -9.06 10.68 20.02
C ARG A 498 -8.21 10.97 18.78
N LEU A 499 -7.50 9.95 18.28
CA LEU A 499 -6.73 10.08 17.05
C LEU A 499 -7.65 10.23 15.82
N GLU A 500 -8.65 9.36 15.69
CA GLU A 500 -9.63 9.43 14.60
C GLU A 500 -10.29 10.83 14.50
N ASN A 501 -10.63 11.44 15.63
CA ASN A 501 -11.26 12.76 15.66
C ASN A 501 -10.38 13.92 15.17
N LYS A 502 -9.06 13.69 15.02
CA LYS A 502 -8.12 14.68 14.45
C LYS A 502 -8.05 14.60 12.92
N ASP A 503 -8.70 13.60 12.33
CA ASP A 503 -8.49 13.21 10.94
C ASP A 503 -9.78 13.35 10.12
N LEU A 504 -9.60 13.68 8.84
CA LEU A 504 -10.67 13.68 7.86
C LEU A 504 -10.59 12.43 7.00
N ALA A 505 -11.72 11.75 6.79
CA ALA A 505 -11.87 10.55 5.99
C ALA A 505 -13.20 10.62 5.19
N LEU A 506 -13.48 9.64 4.30
CA LEU A 506 -14.69 9.65 3.46
C LEU A 506 -16.00 9.64 4.25
N ASN A 507 -15.99 9.18 5.50
CA ASN A 507 -17.16 9.26 6.36
C ASN A 507 -17.47 10.67 6.93
N HIS A 508 -16.61 11.66 6.60
CA HIS A 508 -16.85 13.08 6.92
C HIS A 508 -17.28 13.87 5.68
N SER A 509 -16.58 13.69 4.56
CA SER A 509 -16.81 14.46 3.34
C SER A 509 -16.16 13.79 2.14
N MET A 510 -16.52 14.25 0.94
CA MET A 510 -15.81 13.92 -0.30
C MET A 510 -14.32 14.23 -0.19
N ILE A 511 -13.49 13.33 -0.73
CA ILE A 511 -12.06 13.54 -0.92
C ILE A 511 -11.81 13.59 -2.43
N SER A 512 -11.80 14.78 -3.01
CA SER A 512 -11.80 15.03 -4.45
C SER A 512 -10.40 15.00 -5.09
N LEU A 513 -9.56 14.04 -4.69
CA LEU A 513 -8.18 13.92 -5.17
C LEU A 513 -8.12 13.42 -6.62
N GLY A 514 -7.75 14.29 -7.54
CA GLY A 514 -7.48 13.91 -8.91
C GLY A 514 -6.34 12.91 -9.06
N SER A 515 -6.52 11.96 -9.97
CA SER A 515 -5.65 10.82 -10.23
C SER A 515 -5.58 9.78 -9.08
N CYS A 516 -6.34 9.97 -8.00
CA CYS A 516 -6.33 9.15 -6.79
C CYS A 516 -7.74 8.77 -6.35
N THR A 517 -8.57 8.27 -7.24
CA THR A 517 -9.99 7.93 -7.03
C THR A 517 -10.31 7.51 -5.60
N MET A 518 -10.97 8.38 -4.85
CA MET A 518 -11.43 8.13 -3.48
C MET A 518 -12.89 7.68 -3.51
N LYS A 519 -13.07 6.43 -3.92
CA LYS A 519 -14.38 5.81 -4.10
C LYS A 519 -14.88 5.23 -2.78
N LEU A 520 -16.20 5.21 -2.60
CA LEU A 520 -16.86 4.53 -1.49
C LEU A 520 -16.39 3.08 -1.34
N ASN A 521 -16.17 2.67 -0.11
CA ASN A 521 -15.96 1.28 0.29
C ASN A 521 -17.21 0.84 1.06
N ALA A 522 -18.08 0.07 0.42
CA ALA A 522 -19.31 -0.39 1.05
C ALA A 522 -19.01 -1.39 2.18
N THR A 523 -19.85 -1.40 3.22
CA THR A 523 -19.66 -2.30 4.36
C THR A 523 -19.67 -3.78 3.94
N ALA A 524 -20.58 -4.15 3.00
CA ALA A 524 -20.67 -5.51 2.48
C ALA A 524 -19.38 -5.96 1.75
N GLU A 525 -18.65 -5.04 1.15
CA GLU A 525 -17.36 -5.32 0.51
C GLU A 525 -16.26 -5.63 1.54
N MET A 526 -16.31 -4.96 2.70
CA MET A 526 -15.30 -5.08 3.76
C MET A 526 -15.49 -6.31 4.66
N ILE A 527 -16.71 -6.78 4.87
CA ILE A 527 -17.05 -7.88 5.80
C ILE A 527 -16.20 -9.14 5.57
N PRO A 528 -15.98 -9.63 4.32
CA PRO A 528 -15.23 -10.86 4.08
C PRO A 528 -13.77 -10.83 4.54
N VAL A 529 -13.15 -9.64 4.66
CA VAL A 529 -11.73 -9.48 5.01
C VAL A 529 -11.40 -10.07 6.38
N THR A 530 -12.36 -10.09 7.30
CA THR A 530 -12.20 -10.59 8.67
C THR A 530 -12.72 -12.01 8.88
N TRP A 531 -13.22 -12.67 7.83
CA TRP A 531 -13.61 -14.07 7.95
C TRP A 531 -12.38 -14.97 8.14
N PRO A 532 -12.39 -15.89 9.12
CA PRO A 532 -11.23 -16.77 9.36
C PRO A 532 -10.76 -17.52 8.12
N GLU A 533 -11.67 -17.93 7.26
CA GLU A 533 -11.38 -18.67 6.03
C GLU A 533 -10.54 -17.84 5.03
N PHE A 534 -10.58 -16.52 5.09
CA PHE A 534 -9.71 -15.63 4.32
C PHE A 534 -8.57 -15.05 5.19
N ALA A 535 -8.84 -14.70 6.43
CA ALA A 535 -7.90 -13.99 7.29
C ALA A 535 -6.77 -14.88 7.84
N GLU A 536 -7.02 -16.18 8.07
CA GLU A 536 -6.13 -17.06 8.83
C GLU A 536 -5.32 -18.04 7.97
N LEU A 537 -5.48 -18.05 6.64
CA LEU A 537 -4.68 -18.92 5.79
C LEU A 537 -3.23 -18.41 5.67
N HIS A 538 -2.30 -19.39 5.79
CA HIS A 538 -0.90 -19.13 5.53
C HIS A 538 -0.62 -19.10 4.01
N PRO A 539 0.20 -18.16 3.48
CA PRO A 539 0.45 -18.04 2.03
C PRO A 539 1.13 -19.26 1.41
N PHE A 540 1.84 -20.06 2.21
CA PHE A 540 2.54 -21.25 1.76
C PHE A 540 1.86 -22.56 2.20
N CYS A 541 0.59 -22.51 2.59
CA CYS A 541 -0.18 -23.73 2.80
C CYS A 541 -0.37 -24.47 1.48
N PRO A 542 -0.55 -25.81 1.51
CA PRO A 542 -0.88 -26.58 0.32
C PRO A 542 -2.08 -26.02 -0.46
N LEU A 543 -2.00 -25.93 -1.78
CA LEU A 543 -3.05 -25.34 -2.63
C LEU A 543 -4.41 -26.00 -2.46
N GLU A 544 -4.48 -27.29 -2.14
CA GLU A 544 -5.70 -28.02 -1.82
C GLU A 544 -6.40 -27.54 -0.53
N GLN A 545 -5.71 -26.77 0.30
CA GLN A 545 -6.30 -26.12 1.48
C GLN A 545 -6.84 -24.72 1.15
N ALA A 546 -6.45 -24.14 0.02
CA ALA A 546 -6.79 -22.78 -0.39
C ALA A 546 -7.75 -22.73 -1.58
N GLN A 547 -8.62 -23.74 -1.74
CA GLN A 547 -9.51 -23.87 -2.92
C GLN A 547 -10.50 -22.70 -3.03
N GLY A 548 -10.96 -22.15 -1.91
CA GLY A 548 -11.82 -20.97 -1.90
C GLY A 548 -11.10 -19.74 -2.43
N TYR A 549 -9.85 -19.52 -2.05
CA TYR A 549 -9.02 -18.47 -2.64
C TYR A 549 -8.81 -18.69 -4.14
N GLN A 550 -8.48 -19.91 -4.56
CA GLN A 550 -8.29 -20.22 -5.98
C GLN A 550 -9.54 -19.94 -6.80
N THR A 551 -10.72 -20.33 -6.30
CA THR A 551 -12.01 -20.05 -6.94
C THR A 551 -12.26 -18.55 -7.07
N MET A 552 -12.16 -17.82 -5.97
CA MET A 552 -12.40 -16.37 -5.92
C MET A 552 -11.41 -15.60 -6.82
N MET A 553 -10.12 -15.95 -6.76
CA MET A 553 -9.09 -15.32 -7.58
C MET A 553 -9.25 -15.64 -9.07
N THR A 554 -9.70 -16.84 -9.44
CA THR A 554 -9.99 -17.18 -10.83
C THR A 554 -11.15 -16.36 -11.37
N GLU A 555 -12.25 -16.24 -10.62
CA GLU A 555 -13.37 -15.39 -11.02
C GLU A 555 -12.96 -13.92 -11.16
N LEU A 556 -12.19 -13.39 -10.20
CA LEU A 556 -11.67 -12.02 -10.26
C LEU A 556 -10.73 -11.83 -11.47
N HIS A 557 -9.83 -12.78 -11.73
CA HIS A 557 -8.96 -12.79 -12.89
C HIS A 557 -9.78 -12.68 -14.19
N ASP A 558 -10.78 -13.54 -14.37
CA ASP A 558 -11.61 -13.57 -15.58
C ASP A 558 -12.40 -12.26 -15.77
N TRP A 559 -12.88 -11.67 -14.69
CA TRP A 559 -13.55 -10.37 -14.74
C TRP A 559 -12.57 -9.26 -15.09
N LEU A 560 -11.38 -9.23 -14.51
CA LEU A 560 -10.37 -8.24 -14.84
C LEU A 560 -9.88 -8.37 -16.28
N VAL A 561 -9.70 -9.59 -16.80
CA VAL A 561 -9.42 -9.86 -18.21
C VAL A 561 -10.51 -9.25 -19.10
N ASN A 562 -11.77 -9.50 -18.77
CA ASN A 562 -12.90 -8.96 -19.54
C ASN A 562 -12.98 -7.42 -19.49
N ILE A 563 -12.76 -6.83 -18.31
CA ILE A 563 -12.80 -5.37 -18.10
C ILE A 563 -11.67 -4.68 -18.86
N THR A 564 -10.47 -5.23 -18.82
CA THR A 564 -9.27 -4.61 -19.37
C THR A 564 -9.02 -4.92 -20.83
N GLY A 565 -9.63 -5.99 -21.37
CA GLY A 565 -9.40 -6.48 -22.74
C GLY A 565 -8.00 -7.08 -22.93
N TYR A 566 -7.35 -7.51 -21.86
CA TYR A 566 -6.11 -8.29 -21.88
C TYR A 566 -6.39 -9.79 -21.93
N ASP A 567 -5.34 -10.59 -22.05
CA ASP A 567 -5.43 -12.04 -22.19
C ASP A 567 -5.09 -12.78 -20.87
N ALA A 568 -4.36 -12.13 -19.97
CA ALA A 568 -4.00 -12.66 -18.65
C ALA A 568 -3.80 -11.56 -17.63
N VAL A 569 -3.97 -11.92 -16.34
CA VAL A 569 -3.79 -11.01 -15.19
C VAL A 569 -2.95 -11.71 -14.13
N SER A 570 -1.95 -11.00 -13.57
CA SER A 570 -1.24 -11.41 -12.36
C SER A 570 -1.71 -10.60 -11.16
N LEU A 571 -2.10 -11.28 -10.08
CA LEU A 571 -2.54 -10.68 -8.82
C LEU A 571 -1.38 -10.48 -7.82
N GLN A 572 -0.15 -10.87 -8.18
CA GLN A 572 0.98 -10.86 -7.26
C GLN A 572 1.46 -9.46 -6.84
N PRO A 573 1.50 -8.41 -7.69
CA PRO A 573 2.02 -7.12 -7.26
C PRO A 573 1.20 -6.53 -6.11
N ASN A 574 1.85 -6.18 -5.01
CA ASN A 574 1.25 -5.70 -3.78
C ASN A 574 1.22 -4.16 -3.65
N SER A 575 1.40 -3.45 -4.75
CA SER A 575 1.14 -2.02 -4.91
C SER A 575 1.12 -1.64 -6.39
N GLY A 576 0.61 -0.46 -6.73
CA GLY A 576 0.70 0.07 -8.09
C GLY A 576 2.13 0.17 -8.59
N ALA A 577 3.06 0.64 -7.74
CA ALA A 577 4.47 0.72 -8.05
C ALA A 577 5.11 -0.66 -8.36
N GLN A 578 4.71 -1.70 -7.64
CA GLN A 578 5.13 -3.08 -7.93
C GLN A 578 4.48 -3.60 -9.22
N GLY A 579 3.25 -3.20 -9.52
CA GLY A 579 2.59 -3.48 -10.80
C GLY A 579 3.32 -2.84 -11.98
N GLU A 580 3.69 -1.55 -11.86
CA GLU A 580 4.53 -0.89 -12.87
C GLU A 580 5.85 -1.64 -13.10
N TYR A 581 6.53 -1.97 -12.02
CA TYR A 581 7.78 -2.69 -12.07
C TYR A 581 7.63 -4.09 -12.72
N ALA A 582 6.62 -4.85 -12.31
CA ALA A 582 6.33 -6.18 -12.87
C ALA A 582 6.03 -6.13 -14.37
N GLY A 583 5.23 -5.15 -14.82
CA GLY A 583 4.91 -4.96 -16.22
C GLY A 583 6.12 -4.59 -17.07
N LEU A 584 7.01 -3.73 -16.55
CA LEU A 584 8.25 -3.36 -17.24
C LEU A 584 9.24 -4.52 -17.30
N ILE A 585 9.30 -5.37 -16.26
CA ILE A 585 10.10 -6.61 -16.30
C ILE A 585 9.56 -7.56 -17.37
N ALA A 586 8.24 -7.72 -17.47
CA ALA A 586 7.63 -8.59 -18.49
C ALA A 586 8.00 -8.13 -19.90
N ILE A 587 7.97 -6.82 -20.18
CA ILE A 587 8.42 -6.23 -21.43
C ILE A 587 9.91 -6.52 -21.68
N ARG A 588 10.75 -6.31 -20.67
CA ARG A 588 12.19 -6.52 -20.79
C ARG A 588 12.51 -7.98 -21.09
N LYS A 589 11.93 -8.92 -20.33
CA LYS A 589 12.10 -10.36 -20.56
C LYS A 589 11.57 -10.81 -21.92
N TYR A 590 10.50 -10.22 -22.42
CA TYR A 590 10.01 -10.44 -23.77
C TYR A 590 11.05 -10.06 -24.81
N HIS A 591 11.65 -8.88 -24.73
CA HIS A 591 12.72 -8.46 -25.63
C HIS A 591 13.95 -9.37 -25.51
N GLU A 592 14.38 -9.72 -24.31
CA GLU A 592 15.51 -10.61 -24.06
C GLU A 592 15.28 -12.01 -24.69
N SER A 593 14.06 -12.56 -24.59
CA SER A 593 13.69 -13.85 -25.19
C SER A 593 13.81 -13.88 -26.73
N ARG A 594 13.76 -12.72 -27.35
CA ARG A 594 13.91 -12.53 -28.80
C ARG A 594 15.32 -12.18 -29.23
N GLY A 595 16.27 -12.12 -28.28
CA GLY A 595 17.65 -11.65 -28.55
C GLY A 595 17.76 -10.14 -28.65
N GLU A 596 16.77 -9.40 -28.24
CA GLU A 596 16.66 -7.93 -28.31
C GLU A 596 16.89 -7.26 -26.94
N GLY A 597 17.65 -7.88 -26.05
CA GLY A 597 17.93 -7.34 -24.69
C GLY A 597 18.63 -5.97 -24.66
N HIS A 598 19.09 -5.47 -25.81
CA HIS A 598 19.62 -4.12 -25.98
C HIS A 598 18.53 -3.04 -25.96
N ARG A 599 17.25 -3.39 -26.17
CA ARG A 599 16.12 -2.47 -26.11
C ARG A 599 15.87 -2.03 -24.67
N ASN A 600 16.34 -0.87 -24.31
CA ASN A 600 16.31 -0.35 -22.94
C ASN A 600 15.85 1.11 -22.83
N VAL A 601 15.29 1.67 -23.88
CA VAL A 601 14.74 3.03 -23.86
C VAL A 601 13.23 2.97 -23.58
N CYS A 602 12.77 3.76 -22.59
CA CYS A 602 11.38 3.99 -22.28
C CYS A 602 10.99 5.44 -22.61
N LEU A 603 10.04 5.61 -23.51
CA LEU A 603 9.45 6.92 -23.80
C LEU A 603 8.42 7.25 -22.70
N ILE A 604 8.43 8.47 -22.19
CA ILE A 604 7.50 8.88 -21.13
C ILE A 604 7.01 10.30 -21.42
N PRO A 605 5.68 10.54 -21.58
CA PRO A 605 5.14 11.88 -21.74
C PRO A 605 5.48 12.78 -20.53
N SER A 606 5.68 14.06 -20.78
CA SER A 606 6.01 15.05 -19.75
C SER A 606 4.92 15.17 -18.67
N SER A 607 3.68 14.81 -18.99
CA SER A 607 2.52 14.76 -18.10
C SER A 607 2.50 13.55 -17.17
N ALA A 608 3.34 12.52 -17.39
CA ALA A 608 3.29 11.26 -16.66
C ALA A 608 3.48 11.45 -15.14
N HIS A 609 2.81 10.59 -14.36
CA HIS A 609 3.00 10.50 -12.91
C HIS A 609 4.47 10.21 -12.56
N GLY A 610 4.96 10.76 -11.45
CA GLY A 610 6.36 10.61 -11.02
C GLY A 610 6.80 9.17 -10.78
N THR A 611 5.86 8.25 -10.53
CA THR A 611 6.13 6.82 -10.36
C THR A 611 6.60 6.16 -11.66
N ASN A 612 6.09 6.58 -12.84
CA ASN A 612 6.45 5.98 -14.12
C ASN A 612 7.97 6.10 -14.42
N PRO A 613 8.59 7.30 -14.40
CA PRO A 613 10.04 7.38 -14.60
C PRO A 613 10.85 6.70 -13.47
N ALA A 614 10.34 6.68 -12.24
CA ALA A 614 10.99 5.96 -11.15
C ALA A 614 10.98 4.44 -11.38
N SER A 615 9.86 3.87 -11.83
CA SER A 615 9.73 2.44 -12.16
C SER A 615 10.57 2.05 -13.38
N ALA A 616 10.61 2.89 -14.41
CA ALA A 616 11.49 2.69 -15.58
C ALA A 616 12.97 2.65 -15.15
N GLN A 617 13.40 3.54 -14.26
CA GLN A 617 14.75 3.53 -13.70
C GLN A 617 15.04 2.25 -12.91
N MET A 618 14.06 1.72 -12.14
CA MET A 618 14.21 0.47 -11.40
C MET A 618 14.29 -0.76 -12.30
N ALA A 619 13.70 -0.69 -13.48
CA ALA A 619 13.86 -1.69 -14.55
C ALA A 619 15.11 -1.43 -15.41
N SER A 620 16.02 -0.54 -15.00
CA SER A 620 17.23 -0.12 -15.72
C SER A 620 16.96 0.39 -17.13
N MET A 621 15.81 1.01 -17.36
CA MET A 621 15.48 1.65 -18.62
C MET A 621 15.94 3.11 -18.64
N LYS A 622 16.40 3.56 -19.80
CA LYS A 622 16.72 4.96 -20.05
C LYS A 622 15.45 5.72 -20.41
N VAL A 623 15.11 6.70 -19.59
CA VAL A 623 13.92 7.55 -19.84
C VAL A 623 14.23 8.59 -20.91
N VAL A 624 13.36 8.68 -21.92
CA VAL A 624 13.32 9.75 -22.92
C VAL A 624 11.95 10.42 -22.84
N VAL A 625 11.95 11.70 -22.53
CA VAL A 625 10.70 12.46 -22.32
C VAL A 625 10.11 12.90 -23.65
N VAL A 626 8.81 12.63 -23.84
CA VAL A 626 8.03 13.11 -24.98
C VAL A 626 7.24 14.36 -24.57
N GLY A 627 7.22 15.38 -25.38
CA GLY A 627 6.48 16.61 -25.14
C GLY A 627 4.96 16.42 -25.18
N CYS A 628 4.24 17.38 -24.58
CA CYS A 628 2.80 17.54 -24.75
C CYS A 628 2.53 18.87 -25.47
N ASP A 629 1.45 18.92 -26.24
CA ASP A 629 0.97 20.12 -26.89
C ASP A 629 0.28 21.09 -25.89
N ASP A 630 -0.11 22.25 -26.38
CA ASP A 630 -0.78 23.27 -25.55
C ASP A 630 -2.21 22.85 -25.09
N GLN A 631 -2.77 21.80 -25.69
CA GLN A 631 -4.06 21.23 -25.31
C GLN A 631 -3.92 20.08 -24.31
N GLY A 632 -2.68 19.71 -23.91
CA GLY A 632 -2.39 18.65 -22.98
C GLY A 632 -2.36 17.25 -23.58
N ASN A 633 -2.33 17.11 -24.90
CA ASN A 633 -2.17 15.83 -25.58
C ASN A 633 -0.68 15.53 -25.79
N ILE A 634 -0.34 14.28 -26.06
CA ILE A 634 1.00 13.89 -26.48
C ILE A 634 1.29 14.53 -27.83
N ASP A 635 2.43 15.21 -27.96
CA ASP A 635 2.90 15.76 -29.22
C ASP A 635 3.35 14.60 -30.13
N LEU A 636 2.50 14.30 -31.13
CA LEU A 636 2.75 13.20 -32.07
C LEU A 636 4.00 13.38 -32.93
N ASP A 637 4.32 14.61 -33.30
CA ASP A 637 5.50 14.88 -34.12
C ASP A 637 6.77 14.67 -33.31
N ASP A 638 6.79 15.11 -32.05
CA ASP A 638 7.86 14.82 -31.09
C ASP A 638 7.98 13.33 -30.80
N LEU A 639 6.83 12.64 -30.61
CA LEU A 639 6.80 11.19 -30.41
C LEU A 639 7.40 10.43 -31.58
N ARG A 640 7.00 10.74 -32.82
CA ARG A 640 7.52 10.10 -34.03
C ARG A 640 9.03 10.33 -34.18
N ALA A 641 9.47 11.58 -34.02
CA ALA A 641 10.89 11.92 -34.10
C ALA A 641 11.73 11.17 -33.07
N LYS A 642 11.27 11.08 -31.81
CA LYS A 642 11.97 10.36 -30.75
C LYS A 642 11.92 8.86 -30.93
N ALA A 643 10.78 8.30 -31.35
CA ALA A 643 10.65 6.86 -31.63
C ALA A 643 11.59 6.44 -32.77
N GLU A 644 11.73 7.24 -33.82
CA GLU A 644 12.67 7.00 -34.92
C GLU A 644 14.11 7.09 -34.42
N GLU A 645 14.48 8.12 -33.64
CA GLU A 645 15.83 8.31 -33.09
C GLU A 645 16.29 7.13 -32.26
N VAL A 646 15.39 6.52 -31.46
CA VAL A 646 15.72 5.43 -30.56
C VAL A 646 15.22 4.07 -31.04
N SER A 647 14.78 3.94 -32.29
CA SER A 647 14.07 2.78 -32.84
C SER A 647 14.75 1.44 -32.53
N GLU A 648 16.07 1.34 -32.66
CA GLU A 648 16.83 0.12 -32.37
C GLU A 648 16.83 -0.25 -30.88
N ASN A 649 16.72 0.75 -29.99
CA ASN A 649 16.79 0.60 -28.54
C ASN A 649 15.43 0.79 -27.84
N LEU A 650 14.36 1.09 -28.59
CA LEU A 650 13.04 1.35 -28.02
C LEU A 650 12.49 0.08 -27.37
N SER A 651 12.34 0.10 -26.05
CA SER A 651 11.73 -0.98 -25.27
C SER A 651 10.21 -0.76 -25.15
N CYS A 652 9.81 0.40 -24.71
CA CYS A 652 8.38 0.73 -24.49
C CYS A 652 8.14 2.23 -24.41
N ILE A 653 6.84 2.57 -24.41
CA ILE A 653 6.30 3.83 -23.89
C ILE A 653 5.54 3.56 -22.60
N MET A 654 5.58 4.47 -21.62
CA MET A 654 4.63 4.49 -20.50
C MET A 654 3.69 5.68 -20.67
N VAL A 655 2.41 5.42 -20.90
CA VAL A 655 1.38 6.44 -21.13
C VAL A 655 0.23 6.26 -20.14
N THR A 656 -0.28 7.36 -19.56
CA THR A 656 -1.49 7.36 -18.74
C THR A 656 -2.70 7.67 -19.62
N TYR A 657 -3.79 6.89 -19.48
CA TYR A 657 -5.00 7.12 -20.25
C TYR A 657 -6.28 6.87 -19.42
N PRO A 658 -7.33 7.77 -19.50
CA PRO A 658 -7.23 9.14 -20.04
C PRO A 658 -6.05 9.89 -19.47
N SER A 659 -5.58 10.94 -20.16
CA SER A 659 -4.35 11.62 -19.75
C SER A 659 -4.50 12.26 -18.35
N THR A 660 -3.40 12.44 -17.65
CA THR A 660 -3.38 13.17 -16.37
C THR A 660 -3.84 14.64 -16.50
N HIS A 661 -4.02 15.14 -17.72
CA HIS A 661 -4.65 16.43 -17.98
C HIS A 661 -6.19 16.39 -17.90
N GLY A 662 -6.79 15.22 -17.60
CA GLY A 662 -8.23 15.04 -17.46
C GLY A 662 -8.98 14.95 -18.79
N VAL A 663 -8.31 14.57 -19.87
CA VAL A 663 -8.88 14.51 -21.22
C VAL A 663 -8.65 13.18 -21.90
N TYR A 664 -9.59 12.78 -22.78
CA TYR A 664 -9.38 11.69 -23.72
C TYR A 664 -8.64 12.17 -24.95
N GLU A 665 -7.41 11.71 -25.13
CA GLU A 665 -6.64 12.00 -26.34
C GLU A 665 -7.20 11.21 -27.52
N GLU A 666 -7.60 11.89 -28.60
CA GLU A 666 -8.19 11.24 -29.77
C GLU A 666 -7.18 10.38 -30.54
N THR A 667 -5.89 10.70 -30.41
CA THR A 667 -4.79 10.09 -31.13
C THR A 667 -4.15 8.90 -30.42
N ILE A 668 -4.71 8.45 -29.32
CA ILE A 668 -4.07 7.39 -28.48
C ILE A 668 -3.76 6.10 -29.24
N ARG A 669 -4.61 5.68 -30.19
CA ARG A 669 -4.31 4.52 -31.04
C ARG A 669 -3.09 4.76 -31.92
N GLU A 670 -2.95 5.97 -32.48
CA GLU A 670 -1.78 6.33 -33.27
C GLU A 670 -0.50 6.37 -32.42
N VAL A 671 -0.59 6.80 -31.17
CA VAL A 671 0.52 6.69 -30.20
C VAL A 671 0.96 5.25 -30.03
N CYS A 672 0.01 4.31 -29.85
CA CYS A 672 0.31 2.88 -29.77
C CYS A 672 0.96 2.37 -31.07
N ASP A 673 0.39 2.70 -32.22
CA ASP A 673 0.86 2.25 -33.53
C ASP A 673 2.30 2.72 -33.82
N VAL A 674 2.63 3.97 -33.51
CA VAL A 674 3.99 4.51 -33.67
C VAL A 674 5.00 3.69 -32.86
N VAL A 675 4.69 3.39 -31.61
CA VAL A 675 5.59 2.62 -30.75
C VAL A 675 5.78 1.18 -31.25
N HIS A 676 4.69 0.52 -31.65
CA HIS A 676 4.75 -0.83 -32.24
C HIS A 676 5.52 -0.90 -33.55
N GLN A 677 5.40 0.13 -34.43
CA GLN A 677 6.15 0.20 -35.69
C GLN A 677 7.68 0.25 -35.46
N HIS A 678 8.12 0.78 -34.33
CA HIS A 678 9.53 0.82 -33.93
C HIS A 678 9.94 -0.35 -33.03
N GLY A 679 9.07 -1.39 -32.88
CA GLY A 679 9.36 -2.62 -32.14
C GLY A 679 9.20 -2.49 -30.62
N GLY A 680 8.78 -1.34 -30.11
CA GLY A 680 8.49 -1.12 -28.70
C GLY A 680 7.15 -1.72 -28.26
N GLN A 681 6.94 -1.81 -26.93
CA GLN A 681 5.68 -2.22 -26.30
C GLN A 681 4.98 -1.01 -25.69
N VAL A 682 3.65 -1.09 -25.56
CA VAL A 682 2.87 -0.02 -24.95
C VAL A 682 2.48 -0.42 -23.51
N TYR A 683 3.09 0.26 -22.56
CA TYR A 683 2.67 0.23 -21.16
C TYR A 683 1.66 1.35 -20.93
N MET A 684 0.41 0.99 -20.64
CA MET A 684 -0.62 1.98 -20.27
C MET A 684 -0.77 2.00 -18.74
N ASP A 685 -0.50 3.14 -18.14
CA ASP A 685 -0.79 3.35 -16.72
C ASP A 685 -2.32 3.33 -16.52
N GLY A 686 -2.81 2.20 -16.03
CA GLY A 686 -4.20 1.92 -15.73
C GLY A 686 -4.51 2.01 -14.23
N ALA A 687 -3.66 2.69 -13.47
CA ALA A 687 -3.86 2.90 -12.03
C ALA A 687 -5.27 3.41 -11.72
N ASN A 688 -5.81 4.29 -12.56
CA ASN A 688 -7.18 4.77 -12.50
C ASN A 688 -7.94 4.40 -13.78
N MET A 689 -8.94 3.52 -13.65
CA MET A 689 -9.82 3.12 -14.76
C MET A 689 -11.23 3.73 -14.66
N ASN A 690 -11.42 4.76 -13.84
CA ASN A 690 -12.74 5.31 -13.51
C ASN A 690 -13.47 5.91 -14.73
N ALA A 691 -12.73 6.21 -15.79
CA ALA A 691 -13.27 6.68 -17.07
C ALA A 691 -13.22 5.62 -18.18
N GLN A 692 -12.89 4.36 -17.88
CA GLN A 692 -12.71 3.35 -18.93
C GLN A 692 -13.68 2.19 -18.81
N VAL A 693 -13.96 1.70 -17.60
CA VAL A 693 -14.69 0.45 -17.37
C VAL A 693 -16.05 0.43 -18.10
N GLY A 694 -16.23 -0.52 -19.00
CA GLY A 694 -17.48 -0.68 -19.80
C GLY A 694 -17.69 0.34 -20.91
N VAL A 695 -16.82 1.35 -21.05
CA VAL A 695 -16.86 2.39 -22.11
C VAL A 695 -15.71 2.18 -23.10
N THR A 696 -14.54 1.92 -22.61
CA THR A 696 -13.34 1.52 -23.36
C THR A 696 -12.51 0.53 -22.55
N SER A 697 -11.36 0.09 -23.06
CA SER A 697 -10.41 -0.72 -22.28
C SER A 697 -9.00 -0.58 -22.82
N PRO A 698 -7.96 -0.69 -21.98
CA PRO A 698 -6.57 -0.50 -22.40
C PRO A 698 -6.15 -1.51 -23.46
N GLY A 699 -6.56 -2.76 -23.36
CA GLY A 699 -6.27 -3.79 -24.35
C GLY A 699 -6.95 -3.54 -25.71
N PHE A 700 -8.14 -2.92 -25.73
CA PHE A 700 -8.84 -2.53 -26.95
C PHE A 700 -8.22 -1.28 -27.60
N ILE A 701 -7.71 -0.37 -26.79
CA ILE A 701 -7.00 0.84 -27.27
C ILE A 701 -5.73 0.48 -28.03
N GLY A 702 -5.02 -0.57 -27.61
CA GLY A 702 -3.79 -1.04 -28.24
C GLY A 702 -2.61 -1.21 -27.27
N SER A 703 -2.86 -1.15 -25.98
CA SER A 703 -1.84 -1.37 -24.96
C SER A 703 -1.49 -2.86 -24.82
N ASP A 704 -0.23 -3.14 -24.49
CA ASP A 704 0.30 -4.50 -24.27
C ASP A 704 0.26 -4.92 -22.81
N VAL A 705 0.40 -3.98 -21.89
CA VAL A 705 0.37 -4.20 -20.45
C VAL A 705 -0.15 -2.97 -19.70
N SER A 706 -0.88 -3.20 -18.60
CA SER A 706 -1.26 -2.18 -17.63
C SER A 706 -1.16 -2.73 -16.22
N HIS A 707 -0.88 -1.87 -15.24
CA HIS A 707 -1.21 -2.18 -13.86
C HIS A 707 -2.57 -1.57 -13.49
N LEU A 708 -3.20 -2.15 -12.48
CA LEU A 708 -4.50 -1.74 -11.97
C LEU A 708 -4.37 -1.45 -10.47
N ASN A 709 -4.77 -0.25 -10.02
CA ASN A 709 -4.89 -0.01 -8.59
C ASN A 709 -6.31 -0.36 -8.14
N LEU A 710 -6.50 -1.58 -7.61
CA LEU A 710 -7.82 -2.01 -7.12
C LEU A 710 -8.31 -1.13 -5.96
N HIS A 711 -7.39 -0.44 -5.29
CA HIS A 711 -7.69 0.57 -4.26
C HIS A 711 -8.11 1.95 -4.83
N LYS A 712 -8.40 2.03 -6.12
CA LYS A 712 -9.02 3.18 -6.79
C LYS A 712 -10.37 2.77 -7.39
N THR A 713 -10.40 2.37 -8.64
CA THR A 713 -11.65 2.06 -9.38
C THR A 713 -12.45 0.89 -8.79
N PHE A 714 -11.82 -0.05 -8.09
CA PHE A 714 -12.43 -1.30 -7.61
C PHE A 714 -12.57 -1.38 -6.08
N CYS A 715 -12.75 -0.25 -5.43
CA CYS A 715 -13.23 -0.09 -4.04
C CYS A 715 -12.35 -0.63 -2.91
N ILE A 716 -11.15 -1.15 -3.13
CA ILE A 716 -10.25 -1.41 -2.00
C ILE A 716 -9.91 -0.07 -1.33
N PRO A 717 -10.01 0.05 0.00
CA PRO A 717 -9.79 1.32 0.68
C PRO A 717 -8.34 1.80 0.61
N HIS A 718 -8.15 3.13 0.68
CA HIS A 718 -6.81 3.73 0.71
C HIS A 718 -6.09 3.59 2.06
N GLY A 719 -6.79 3.34 3.16
CA GLY A 719 -6.23 3.02 4.48
C GLY A 719 -5.20 4.01 5.01
N GLY A 720 -5.31 5.28 4.67
CA GLY A 720 -4.30 6.29 5.05
C GLY A 720 -3.00 6.24 4.23
N GLY A 721 -2.99 5.51 3.10
CA GLY A 721 -1.84 5.31 2.23
C GLY A 721 -1.50 3.84 1.95
N GLY A 722 -2.43 2.98 2.10
CA GLY A 722 -2.47 1.52 1.92
C GLY A 722 -3.39 0.89 2.94
N PRO A 723 -4.06 -0.20 2.52
CA PRO A 723 -3.49 -1.39 1.90
C PRO A 723 -3.19 -1.22 0.40
N GLY A 724 -2.01 -1.67 -0.01
CA GLY A 724 -1.56 -1.66 -1.39
C GLY A 724 -1.89 -2.95 -2.13
N VAL A 725 -2.29 -2.82 -3.41
CA VAL A 725 -2.46 -3.92 -4.35
C VAL A 725 -2.40 -3.35 -5.78
N GLY A 726 -1.78 -4.06 -6.71
CA GLY A 726 -1.59 -3.55 -8.06
C GLY A 726 -1.43 -4.66 -9.11
N PRO A 727 -2.49 -5.44 -9.41
CA PRO A 727 -2.45 -6.43 -10.47
C PRO A 727 -1.96 -5.87 -11.79
N ILE A 728 -1.34 -6.72 -12.61
CA ILE A 728 -1.01 -6.40 -14.00
C ILE A 728 -1.85 -7.24 -14.95
N GLY A 729 -2.41 -6.59 -15.97
CA GLY A 729 -3.01 -7.24 -17.13
C GLY A 729 -2.08 -7.15 -18.33
N VAL A 730 -1.96 -8.22 -19.09
CA VAL A 730 -1.04 -8.33 -20.22
C VAL A 730 -1.66 -9.00 -21.44
N LYS A 731 -1.19 -8.65 -22.64
CA LYS A 731 -1.47 -9.39 -23.87
C LYS A 731 -0.74 -10.74 -23.85
N SER A 732 -1.25 -11.70 -24.63
CA SER A 732 -0.81 -13.10 -24.66
C SER A 732 0.71 -13.27 -24.85
N HIS A 733 1.36 -12.42 -25.64
CA HIS A 733 2.81 -12.50 -25.86
C HIS A 733 3.65 -12.11 -24.66
N LEU A 734 3.09 -11.34 -23.70
CA LEU A 734 3.74 -10.98 -22.45
C LEU A 734 3.37 -11.91 -21.29
N ALA A 735 2.28 -12.69 -21.40
CA ALA A 735 1.81 -13.56 -20.34
C ALA A 735 2.86 -14.55 -19.80
N PRO A 736 3.71 -15.18 -20.63
CA PRO A 736 4.77 -16.06 -20.13
C PRO A 736 5.80 -15.38 -19.23
N PHE A 737 5.90 -14.04 -19.28
CA PHE A 737 6.90 -13.25 -18.57
C PHE A 737 6.37 -12.57 -17.30
N MET A 738 5.14 -12.87 -16.91
CA MET A 738 4.57 -12.41 -15.63
C MET A 738 5.33 -13.00 -14.43
N PRO A 739 5.27 -12.36 -13.26
CA PRO A 739 5.92 -12.86 -12.05
C PRO A 739 5.46 -14.28 -11.68
N ASN A 740 6.40 -15.12 -11.27
CA ASN A 740 6.16 -16.41 -10.64
C ASN A 740 6.60 -16.35 -9.17
N HIS A 741 6.72 -17.47 -8.48
CA HIS A 741 7.14 -17.52 -7.08
C HIS A 741 7.88 -18.82 -6.78
N SER A 742 8.96 -18.74 -6.01
CA SER A 742 9.85 -19.86 -5.72
C SER A 742 9.22 -20.97 -4.86
N ILE A 743 8.21 -20.64 -4.03
CA ILE A 743 7.56 -21.62 -3.14
C ILE A 743 6.27 -22.16 -3.75
N ILE A 744 5.46 -21.29 -4.35
CA ILE A 744 4.18 -21.66 -4.96
C ILE A 744 4.25 -21.26 -6.44
N ASN A 745 4.21 -22.23 -7.33
CA ASN A 745 4.19 -21.96 -8.77
C ASN A 745 2.84 -21.33 -9.17
N VAL A 746 2.91 -20.11 -9.71
CA VAL A 746 1.73 -19.37 -10.15
C VAL A 746 1.34 -19.83 -11.56
N ALA A 747 0.12 -20.31 -11.70
CA ALA A 747 -0.38 -20.87 -12.96
C ALA A 747 -0.27 -19.85 -14.12
N GLY A 748 0.10 -20.34 -15.30
CA GLY A 748 0.18 -19.55 -16.53
C GLY A 748 1.46 -18.75 -16.72
N THR A 749 2.41 -18.82 -15.79
CA THR A 749 3.72 -18.16 -15.90
C THR A 749 4.82 -19.14 -16.32
N THR A 750 5.92 -18.61 -16.84
CA THR A 750 7.11 -19.43 -17.15
C THR A 750 7.82 -19.80 -15.85
N GLU A 751 8.17 -21.08 -15.73
CA GLU A 751 9.01 -21.54 -14.63
C GLU A 751 10.35 -20.79 -14.63
N GLY A 752 10.75 -20.29 -13.45
CA GLY A 752 11.98 -19.52 -13.28
C GLY A 752 11.81 -18.00 -13.42
N ASN A 753 10.63 -17.49 -13.73
CA ASN A 753 10.36 -16.07 -13.52
C ASN A 753 10.35 -15.78 -12.02
N GLY A 754 11.06 -14.72 -11.61
CA GLY A 754 11.18 -14.35 -10.20
C GLY A 754 9.94 -13.68 -9.65
N ALA A 755 9.86 -13.60 -8.32
CA ALA A 755 8.79 -12.93 -7.59
C ALA A 755 9.04 -11.42 -7.47
N VAL A 756 7.95 -10.65 -7.41
CA VAL A 756 7.97 -9.20 -7.13
C VAL A 756 7.41 -8.85 -5.76
N SER A 757 6.83 -9.81 -5.06
CA SER A 757 6.35 -9.69 -3.66
C SER A 757 6.63 -10.96 -2.88
N ALA A 758 6.61 -10.85 -1.54
CA ALA A 758 6.90 -11.96 -0.63
C ALA A 758 5.88 -13.10 -0.72
N ALA A 759 4.63 -12.79 -1.00
CA ALA A 759 3.57 -13.79 -1.13
C ALA A 759 3.20 -14.03 -2.60
N PRO A 760 2.80 -15.27 -2.98
CA PRO A 760 2.47 -15.63 -4.36
C PRO A 760 1.39 -14.77 -5.00
N TYR A 761 0.43 -14.30 -4.19
CA TYR A 761 -0.71 -13.49 -4.62
C TYR A 761 -0.74 -12.12 -3.92
N GLY A 762 0.41 -11.64 -3.44
CA GLY A 762 0.60 -10.32 -2.86
C GLY A 762 -0.37 -10.03 -1.70
N SER A 763 -1.27 -9.08 -1.91
CA SER A 763 -2.25 -8.64 -0.90
C SER A 763 -3.57 -9.42 -1.02
N ALA A 764 -3.54 -10.74 -0.90
CA ALA A 764 -4.68 -11.62 -1.18
C ALA A 764 -5.91 -11.36 -0.29
N ALA A 765 -5.73 -10.99 0.99
CA ALA A 765 -6.84 -10.79 1.93
C ALA A 765 -7.80 -9.67 1.55
N ILE A 766 -7.39 -8.73 0.71
CA ILE A 766 -8.23 -7.59 0.30
C ILE A 766 -8.84 -7.78 -1.10
N LEU A 767 -8.50 -8.82 -1.83
CA LEU A 767 -9.11 -9.14 -3.13
C LEU A 767 -10.62 -9.40 -3.04
N PRO A 768 -11.16 -9.99 -1.95
CA PRO A 768 -12.61 -10.14 -1.77
C PRO A 768 -13.39 -8.82 -1.87
N ILE A 769 -12.78 -7.68 -1.55
CA ILE A 769 -13.40 -6.35 -1.64
C ILE A 769 -13.75 -6.04 -3.10
N SER A 770 -12.77 -6.10 -3.99
CA SER A 770 -12.98 -5.87 -5.42
C SER A 770 -13.88 -6.93 -6.06
N TRP A 771 -13.74 -8.18 -5.62
CA TRP A 771 -14.61 -9.25 -6.06
C TRP A 771 -16.08 -8.95 -5.72
N ALA A 772 -16.36 -8.55 -4.47
CA ALA A 772 -17.71 -8.21 -4.01
C ALA A 772 -18.27 -6.99 -4.76
N TYR A 773 -17.46 -5.94 -4.93
CA TYR A 773 -17.85 -4.75 -5.70
C TYR A 773 -18.27 -5.12 -7.14
N ILE A 774 -17.42 -5.85 -7.86
CA ILE A 774 -17.70 -6.26 -9.23
C ILE A 774 -18.95 -7.13 -9.30
N ALA A 775 -19.13 -8.08 -8.37
CA ALA A 775 -20.29 -8.96 -8.30
C ALA A 775 -21.59 -8.19 -8.03
N MET A 776 -21.56 -7.21 -7.13
CA MET A 776 -22.76 -6.42 -6.78
C MET A 776 -23.12 -5.39 -7.86
N MET A 777 -22.12 -4.84 -8.57
CA MET A 777 -22.35 -3.91 -9.66
C MET A 777 -22.79 -4.64 -10.96
N GLY A 778 -22.23 -5.78 -11.25
CA GLY A 778 -22.45 -6.47 -12.52
C GLY A 778 -22.02 -5.64 -13.74
N SER A 779 -22.31 -6.15 -14.94
CA SER A 779 -21.93 -5.50 -16.20
C SER A 779 -22.50 -4.06 -16.32
N GLU A 780 -23.78 -3.92 -16.03
CA GLU A 780 -24.50 -2.63 -16.17
C GLU A 780 -24.05 -1.61 -15.13
N GLY A 781 -23.93 -2.02 -13.87
CA GLY A 781 -23.53 -1.12 -12.79
C GLY A 781 -22.11 -0.60 -12.95
N LEU A 782 -21.17 -1.43 -13.40
CA LEU A 782 -19.79 -1.01 -13.65
C LEU A 782 -19.71 0.04 -14.79
N LYS A 783 -20.45 -0.16 -15.86
CA LYS A 783 -20.55 0.84 -16.94
C LYS A 783 -21.20 2.13 -16.46
N GLN A 784 -22.30 2.02 -15.72
CA GLN A 784 -23.00 3.17 -15.17
C GLN A 784 -22.10 3.97 -14.20
N ALA A 785 -21.26 3.30 -13.40
CA ALA A 785 -20.29 3.96 -12.53
C ALA A 785 -19.34 4.86 -13.33
N THR A 786 -18.77 4.34 -14.43
CA THR A 786 -17.90 5.13 -15.32
C THR A 786 -18.65 6.31 -15.94
N GLU A 787 -19.85 6.08 -16.44
CA GLU A 787 -20.68 7.12 -17.06
C GLU A 787 -21.01 8.26 -16.08
N ILE A 788 -21.37 7.92 -14.83
CA ILE A 788 -21.67 8.92 -13.79
C ILE A 788 -20.41 9.64 -13.31
N ALA A 789 -19.26 8.98 -13.24
CA ALA A 789 -18.00 9.67 -12.95
C ALA A 789 -17.71 10.78 -13.98
N ILE A 790 -17.95 10.50 -15.26
CA ILE A 790 -17.81 11.49 -16.33
C ILE A 790 -18.87 12.60 -16.21
N VAL A 791 -20.12 12.28 -15.88
CA VAL A 791 -21.18 13.28 -15.61
C VAL A 791 -20.77 14.20 -14.47
N ASN A 792 -20.34 13.63 -13.33
CA ASN A 792 -19.96 14.38 -12.14
C ASN A 792 -18.80 15.35 -12.42
N ALA A 793 -17.76 14.90 -13.12
CA ALA A 793 -16.61 15.73 -13.49
C ALA A 793 -16.99 16.88 -14.43
N ASN A 794 -17.81 16.61 -15.46
CA ASN A 794 -18.27 17.64 -16.39
C ASN A 794 -19.22 18.63 -15.72
N TYR A 795 -20.13 18.18 -14.84
CA TYR A 795 -21.01 19.04 -14.07
C TYR A 795 -20.22 19.99 -13.15
N LEU A 796 -19.28 19.46 -12.40
CA LEU A 796 -18.39 20.25 -11.54
C LEU A 796 -17.59 21.26 -12.38
N THR A 797 -17.04 20.85 -13.50
CA THR A 797 -16.32 21.72 -14.45
C THR A 797 -17.19 22.85 -14.94
N ALA A 798 -18.43 22.58 -15.36
CA ALA A 798 -19.36 23.60 -15.85
C ALA A 798 -19.69 24.63 -14.76
N LYS A 799 -19.95 24.17 -13.53
CA LYS A 799 -20.29 25.03 -12.37
C LYS A 799 -19.13 25.89 -11.89
N LEU A 800 -17.89 25.45 -12.07
CA LEU A 800 -16.70 26.21 -11.66
C LEU A 800 -16.18 27.15 -12.77
N ALA A 801 -16.54 26.93 -14.02
CA ALA A 801 -15.96 27.62 -15.18
C ALA A 801 -16.06 29.17 -15.14
N ASP A 802 -17.14 29.73 -14.57
CA ASP A 802 -17.33 31.18 -14.42
C ASP A 802 -16.44 31.78 -13.30
N HIS A 803 -15.86 30.97 -12.45
CA HIS A 803 -15.08 31.38 -11.28
C HIS A 803 -13.60 31.07 -11.41
N TYR A 804 -13.28 29.95 -12.05
CA TYR A 804 -11.94 29.45 -12.21
C TYR A 804 -11.73 28.91 -13.62
N PRO A 805 -10.65 29.28 -14.32
CA PRO A 805 -10.31 28.65 -15.60
C PRO A 805 -10.09 27.14 -15.39
N VAL A 806 -10.64 26.30 -16.26
CA VAL A 806 -10.30 24.89 -16.38
C VAL A 806 -9.25 24.79 -17.49
N LEU A 807 -8.06 24.29 -17.11
CA LEU A 807 -6.86 24.42 -17.94
C LEU A 807 -6.92 23.60 -19.23
N TYR A 808 -7.41 22.38 -19.16
CA TYR A 808 -7.51 21.49 -20.30
C TYR A 808 -8.93 21.00 -20.49
N ARG A 809 -9.36 20.99 -21.75
CA ARG A 809 -10.63 20.44 -22.18
C ARG A 809 -10.42 19.67 -23.48
N GLY A 810 -10.98 18.50 -23.56
CA GLY A 810 -10.89 17.66 -24.74
C GLY A 810 -11.98 17.95 -25.77
N ARG A 811 -12.32 16.94 -26.53
CA ARG A 811 -13.36 16.97 -27.56
C ARG A 811 -14.65 17.59 -27.02
N ASN A 812 -15.28 18.47 -27.85
CA ASN A 812 -16.51 19.20 -27.54
C ASN A 812 -16.48 19.98 -26.20
N ASP A 813 -15.32 20.45 -25.82
CA ASP A 813 -15.13 21.20 -24.56
C ASP A 813 -15.49 20.38 -23.29
N ARG A 814 -15.26 19.07 -23.33
CA ARG A 814 -15.56 18.12 -22.24
C ARG A 814 -14.28 17.65 -21.53
N VAL A 815 -14.45 17.20 -20.29
CA VAL A 815 -13.40 16.53 -19.50
C VAL A 815 -13.76 15.06 -19.32
N ALA A 816 -12.79 14.22 -18.96
CA ALA A 816 -13.01 12.83 -18.61
C ALA A 816 -13.67 12.70 -17.23
N HIS A 817 -13.05 12.01 -16.29
CA HIS A 817 -13.54 11.81 -14.92
C HIS A 817 -12.96 12.79 -13.91
N GLU A 818 -12.07 13.68 -14.33
CA GLU A 818 -11.38 14.69 -13.51
C GLU A 818 -11.13 15.95 -14.32
N CYS A 819 -10.84 17.05 -13.63
CA CYS A 819 -10.52 18.32 -14.27
C CYS A 819 -9.38 19.06 -13.56
N ILE A 820 -8.70 19.95 -14.26
CA ILE A 820 -7.63 20.79 -13.72
C ILE A 820 -8.10 22.24 -13.63
N VAL A 821 -8.26 22.69 -12.39
CA VAL A 821 -8.60 24.08 -12.05
C VAL A 821 -7.33 24.91 -12.00
N ASP A 822 -7.24 25.95 -12.83
CA ASP A 822 -6.06 26.81 -12.94
C ASP A 822 -6.13 28.00 -11.99
N LEU A 823 -5.23 28.05 -11.02
CA LEU A 823 -5.12 29.14 -10.05
C LEU A 823 -4.02 30.16 -10.39
N ARG A 824 -3.25 29.94 -11.44
CA ARG A 824 -2.12 30.82 -11.81
C ARG A 824 -2.57 32.26 -12.12
N PRO A 825 -3.68 32.52 -12.85
CA PRO A 825 -4.17 33.88 -13.07
C PRO A 825 -4.55 34.58 -11.75
N LEU A 826 -5.14 33.86 -10.80
CA LEU A 826 -5.49 34.41 -9.48
C LEU A 826 -4.25 34.73 -8.66
N LYS A 827 -3.27 33.85 -8.70
CA LYS A 827 -1.97 34.04 -8.03
C LYS A 827 -1.24 35.29 -8.61
N GLU A 828 -1.24 35.44 -9.92
CA GLU A 828 -0.62 36.58 -10.57
C GLU A 828 -1.32 37.91 -10.18
N ALA A 829 -2.64 37.88 -10.06
CA ALA A 829 -3.44 39.07 -9.71
C ALA A 829 -3.39 39.43 -8.21
N THR A 830 -3.29 38.44 -7.31
CA THR A 830 -3.53 38.64 -5.85
C THR A 830 -2.41 38.12 -4.96
N GLY A 831 -1.50 37.31 -5.48
CA GLY A 831 -0.50 36.60 -4.70
C GLY A 831 -0.99 35.31 -4.01
N ILE A 832 -2.31 35.01 -4.01
CA ILE A 832 -2.88 33.81 -3.42
C ILE A 832 -2.49 32.58 -4.23
N THR A 833 -1.96 31.56 -3.54
CA THR A 833 -1.46 30.33 -4.16
C THR A 833 -2.48 29.19 -4.08
N GLU A 834 -2.25 28.13 -4.86
CA GLU A 834 -2.99 26.87 -4.77
C GLU A 834 -2.92 26.25 -3.35
N MET A 835 -1.81 26.45 -2.64
CA MET A 835 -1.64 26.03 -1.25
C MET A 835 -2.60 26.77 -0.32
N ASP A 836 -2.78 28.09 -0.50
CA ASP A 836 -3.68 28.89 0.33
C ASP A 836 -5.13 28.45 0.15
N VAL A 837 -5.55 28.19 -1.10
CA VAL A 837 -6.87 27.64 -1.41
C VAL A 837 -7.04 26.24 -0.80
N ALA A 838 -6.05 25.39 -0.91
CA ALA A 838 -6.05 24.05 -0.33
C ALA A 838 -6.21 24.07 1.20
N LYS A 839 -5.46 24.94 1.89
CA LYS A 839 -5.59 25.11 3.34
C LYS A 839 -6.94 25.69 3.74
N ARG A 840 -7.47 26.61 2.94
CA ARG A 840 -8.79 27.19 3.19
C ARG A 840 -9.93 26.19 3.04
N LEU A 841 -9.85 25.25 2.07
CA LEU A 841 -10.82 24.14 1.93
C LEU A 841 -10.94 23.28 3.19
N GLN A 842 -9.87 23.14 4.00
CA GLN A 842 -9.93 22.43 5.27
C GLN A 842 -10.88 23.11 6.27
N ASP A 843 -10.98 24.45 6.25
CA ASP A 843 -11.97 25.20 7.06
C ASP A 843 -13.40 24.93 6.62
N TYR A 844 -13.62 24.59 5.33
CA TYR A 844 -14.90 24.14 4.80
C TYR A 844 -15.19 22.65 5.05
N GLY A 845 -14.27 21.93 5.69
CA GLY A 845 -14.41 20.51 6.01
C GLY A 845 -14.12 19.60 4.81
N PHE A 846 -13.25 20.02 3.88
CA PHE A 846 -12.80 19.23 2.76
C PHE A 846 -11.31 18.93 2.83
N HIS A 847 -10.96 17.70 2.45
CA HIS A 847 -9.62 17.41 1.98
C HIS A 847 -9.42 18.12 0.63
N SER A 848 -8.34 18.89 0.48
CA SER A 848 -8.09 19.58 -0.77
C SER A 848 -7.86 18.57 -1.93
N PRO A 849 -8.20 18.97 -3.17
CA PRO A 849 -7.76 18.28 -4.38
C PRO A 849 -6.23 18.19 -4.48
N THR A 850 -5.73 17.39 -5.43
CA THR A 850 -4.30 17.27 -5.70
C THR A 850 -3.73 18.60 -6.20
N MET A 851 -2.68 19.07 -5.50
CA MET A 851 -2.06 20.36 -5.77
C MET A 851 -0.88 20.25 -6.74
N SER A 852 -0.76 21.23 -7.66
CA SER A 852 0.42 21.39 -8.52
C SER A 852 0.82 20.13 -9.30
N PHE A 853 -0.15 19.33 -9.72
CA PHE A 853 0.04 18.17 -10.56
C PHE A 853 -1.08 18.05 -11.59
N PRO A 854 -0.79 17.73 -12.87
CA PRO A 854 0.56 17.66 -13.46
C PRO A 854 1.19 19.03 -13.72
N VAL A 855 0.44 20.09 -13.54
CA VAL A 855 0.86 21.48 -13.80
C VAL A 855 1.00 22.23 -12.48
N ALA A 856 2.12 22.92 -12.28
CA ALA A 856 2.33 23.75 -11.09
C ALA A 856 1.31 24.90 -11.01
N GLY A 857 0.79 25.18 -9.81
CA GLY A 857 -0.17 26.26 -9.57
C GLY A 857 -1.62 25.91 -9.92
N THR A 858 -1.94 24.61 -9.99
CA THR A 858 -3.28 24.10 -10.28
C THR A 858 -3.82 23.20 -9.18
N LEU A 859 -5.13 22.93 -9.24
CA LEU A 859 -5.80 21.88 -8.45
C LEU A 859 -6.42 20.86 -9.41
N MET A 860 -6.10 19.57 -9.22
CA MET A 860 -6.72 18.48 -9.97
C MET A 860 -7.85 17.89 -9.14
N VAL A 861 -9.06 17.93 -9.66
CA VAL A 861 -10.30 17.55 -8.97
C VAL A 861 -10.92 16.32 -9.62
N GLU A 862 -11.14 15.26 -8.85
CA GLU A 862 -11.85 14.05 -9.27
C GLU A 862 -13.04 13.80 -8.33
N PRO A 863 -14.29 14.13 -8.73
CA PRO A 863 -15.49 13.65 -8.05
C PRO A 863 -15.80 12.25 -8.56
N THR A 864 -15.80 11.24 -7.65
CA THR A 864 -16.14 9.88 -8.05
C THR A 864 -17.64 9.72 -8.30
N GLU A 865 -18.04 8.62 -8.94
CA GLU A 865 -19.46 8.29 -9.13
C GLU A 865 -20.22 8.02 -7.83
N SER A 866 -19.51 7.67 -6.76
CA SER A 866 -20.11 7.40 -5.44
C SER A 866 -20.50 8.65 -4.67
N GLU A 867 -20.04 9.84 -5.11
CA GLU A 867 -20.36 11.09 -4.45
C GLU A 867 -21.75 11.61 -4.83
N SER A 868 -22.51 12.02 -3.82
CA SER A 868 -23.83 12.58 -4.06
C SER A 868 -23.76 13.96 -4.70
N LYS A 869 -24.77 14.30 -5.52
CA LYS A 869 -24.88 15.68 -6.07
C LYS A 869 -24.86 16.74 -4.97
N VAL A 870 -25.46 16.45 -3.82
CA VAL A 870 -25.47 17.39 -2.67
C VAL A 870 -24.06 17.67 -2.17
N GLU A 871 -23.20 16.66 -2.11
CA GLU A 871 -21.83 16.83 -1.67
C GLU A 871 -20.96 17.53 -2.74
N ILE A 872 -21.19 17.22 -4.00
CA ILE A 872 -20.54 17.92 -5.12
C ILE A 872 -20.94 19.40 -5.11
N ASP A 873 -22.23 19.71 -4.92
CA ASP A 873 -22.73 21.11 -4.81
C ASP A 873 -22.12 21.82 -3.59
N ARG A 874 -21.95 21.14 -2.45
CA ARG A 874 -21.27 21.68 -1.26
C ARG A 874 -19.80 22.04 -1.56
N PHE A 875 -19.11 21.21 -2.30
CA PHE A 875 -17.73 21.49 -2.73
C PHE A 875 -17.68 22.70 -3.68
N ILE A 876 -18.60 22.75 -4.65
CA ILE A 876 -18.73 23.90 -5.57
C ILE A 876 -19.02 25.18 -4.77
N GLU A 877 -19.96 25.17 -3.80
CA GLU A 877 -20.24 26.31 -2.93
C GLU A 877 -18.98 26.79 -2.19
N ALA A 878 -18.19 25.82 -1.64
CA ALA A 878 -16.94 26.15 -0.97
C ALA A 878 -15.93 26.84 -1.91
N MET A 879 -15.72 26.30 -3.11
CA MET A 879 -14.81 26.89 -4.09
C MET A 879 -15.30 28.29 -4.52
N VAL A 880 -16.59 28.48 -4.81
CA VAL A 880 -17.16 29.78 -5.19
C VAL A 880 -17.04 30.80 -4.04
N SER A 881 -17.27 30.38 -2.80
CA SER A 881 -17.07 31.24 -1.62
C SER A 881 -15.59 31.65 -1.46
N ILE A 882 -14.65 30.73 -1.62
CA ILE A 882 -13.20 31.02 -1.61
C ILE A 882 -12.84 32.01 -2.73
N LYS A 883 -13.45 31.86 -3.92
CA LYS A 883 -13.25 32.84 -5.00
C LYS A 883 -13.70 34.24 -4.56
N GLY A 884 -14.85 34.35 -3.87
CA GLY A 884 -15.30 35.62 -3.29
C GLY A 884 -14.33 36.22 -2.26
N GLU A 885 -13.66 35.37 -1.47
CA GLU A 885 -12.60 35.82 -0.56
C GLU A 885 -11.36 36.32 -1.32
N ILE A 886 -10.97 35.66 -2.42
CA ILE A 886 -9.89 36.10 -3.31
C ILE A 886 -10.24 37.44 -3.98
N ASP A 887 -11.50 37.67 -4.39
CA ASP A 887 -11.96 38.91 -4.98
C ASP A 887 -11.87 40.11 -4.01
N LYS A 888 -12.08 39.87 -2.70
CA LYS A 888 -11.87 40.90 -1.68
C LYS A 888 -10.38 41.29 -1.56
N ILE A 889 -9.48 40.36 -1.75
CA ILE A 889 -8.03 40.66 -1.80
C ILE A 889 -7.71 41.45 -3.09
N ALA A 890 -8.25 41.02 -4.23
CA ALA A 890 -8.04 41.72 -5.49
C ALA A 890 -8.56 43.16 -5.48
N SER A 891 -9.66 43.41 -4.75
CA SER A 891 -10.23 44.78 -4.61
C SER A 891 -9.52 45.62 -3.56
N GLY A 892 -8.61 45.05 -2.75
CA GLY A 892 -7.92 45.73 -1.67
C GLY A 892 -8.77 45.87 -0.38
N GLU A 893 -9.91 45.15 -0.27
CA GLU A 893 -10.69 45.09 0.99
C GLU A 893 -9.89 44.36 2.05
N TRP A 894 -9.17 43.27 1.68
CA TRP A 894 -8.21 42.58 2.52
C TRP A 894 -6.80 42.67 1.94
N SER A 895 -5.77 42.70 2.81
CA SER A 895 -4.39 42.61 2.33
C SER A 895 -3.98 41.18 2.05
N ILE A 896 -2.94 41.02 1.26
CA ILE A 896 -2.37 39.68 0.99
C ILE A 896 -1.80 39.02 2.27
N GLU A 897 -1.33 39.82 3.22
CA GLU A 897 -0.76 39.33 4.46
C GLU A 897 -1.82 39.06 5.56
N ASP A 898 -3.03 39.62 5.44
CA ASP A 898 -4.09 39.49 6.46
C ASP A 898 -5.44 39.19 5.82
N ASN A 899 -5.69 37.91 5.62
CA ASN A 899 -6.93 37.36 5.04
C ASN A 899 -7.14 35.90 5.48
N PRO A 900 -8.37 35.33 5.33
CA PRO A 900 -8.67 33.98 5.76
C PRO A 900 -7.84 32.87 5.07
N LEU A 901 -7.36 33.07 3.84
CA LEU A 901 -6.65 32.05 3.08
C LEU A 901 -5.22 31.83 3.58
N VAL A 902 -4.49 32.94 3.86
CA VAL A 902 -3.09 32.82 4.35
C VAL A 902 -3.01 32.32 5.79
N PHE A 903 -4.07 32.57 6.59
CA PHE A 903 -4.14 32.07 7.96
C PHE A 903 -4.78 30.69 8.09
N ALA A 904 -5.41 30.16 7.04
CA ALA A 904 -6.01 28.83 7.06
C ALA A 904 -4.97 27.70 7.25
N PRO A 905 -5.36 26.57 7.86
CA PRO A 905 -6.65 26.34 8.49
C PRO A 905 -6.73 26.99 9.89
N HIS A 906 -7.97 27.25 10.34
CA HIS A 906 -8.27 27.84 11.65
C HIS A 906 -8.66 26.76 12.66
N THR A 907 -7.93 26.70 13.78
CA THR A 907 -8.28 25.81 14.90
C THR A 907 -9.30 26.47 15.85
N GLN A 908 -9.95 25.68 16.70
CA GLN A 908 -10.81 26.21 17.76
C GLN A 908 -10.05 27.21 18.66
N ALA A 909 -8.81 26.85 19.05
CA ALA A 909 -7.97 27.69 19.90
C ALA A 909 -7.66 29.05 19.24
N ASP A 910 -7.36 29.00 17.92
CA ASP A 910 -7.07 30.22 17.16
C ASP A 910 -8.30 31.15 17.11
N VAL A 911 -9.49 30.61 16.79
CA VAL A 911 -10.74 31.39 16.69
C VAL A 911 -11.21 31.92 18.02
N LEU A 912 -11.01 31.18 19.12
CA LEU A 912 -11.43 31.57 20.46
C LEU A 912 -10.40 32.43 21.20
N SER A 913 -9.24 32.68 20.63
CA SER A 913 -8.21 33.55 21.21
C SER A 913 -8.77 34.94 21.54
N ASN A 914 -8.33 35.52 22.65
CA ASN A 914 -8.65 36.90 23.00
C ASN A 914 -7.98 37.91 22.05
N ASP A 915 -6.88 37.54 21.44
CA ASP A 915 -6.02 38.40 20.59
C ASP A 915 -6.37 38.24 19.11
N TRP A 916 -7.64 38.53 18.75
CA TRP A 916 -8.07 38.51 17.36
C TRP A 916 -7.84 39.87 16.70
N ASN A 917 -6.69 40.07 16.07
CA ASN A 917 -6.27 41.29 15.38
C ASN A 917 -6.18 41.09 13.88
N ARG A 918 -7.26 40.61 13.24
CA ARG A 918 -7.31 40.30 11.82
C ARG A 918 -8.31 41.15 11.07
N ALA A 919 -8.08 41.36 9.78
CA ALA A 919 -8.96 42.16 8.91
C ALA A 919 -10.36 41.55 8.72
N TYR A 920 -10.57 40.28 9.10
CA TYR A 920 -11.83 39.55 8.98
C TYR A 920 -12.31 39.05 10.35
N ASP A 921 -13.60 38.81 10.44
CA ASP A 921 -14.21 38.39 11.73
C ASP A 921 -14.08 36.88 11.96
N ARG A 922 -14.36 36.45 13.20
CA ARG A 922 -14.27 35.03 13.61
C ARG A 922 -15.30 34.14 12.89
N LEU A 923 -16.45 34.69 12.50
CA LEU A 923 -17.47 33.93 11.78
C LEU A 923 -16.98 33.63 10.35
N ALA A 924 -16.39 34.61 9.68
CA ALA A 924 -15.76 34.39 8.37
C ALA A 924 -14.64 33.35 8.44
N ALA A 925 -13.86 33.32 9.52
CA ALA A 925 -12.86 32.31 9.75
C ALA A 925 -13.45 30.90 9.90
N ALA A 926 -14.40 30.76 10.84
CA ALA A 926 -14.93 29.46 11.30
C ALA A 926 -16.08 28.92 10.45
N PHE A 927 -17.00 29.79 10.04
CA PHE A 927 -18.25 29.42 9.37
C PHE A 927 -18.48 30.26 8.10
N PRO A 928 -17.60 30.12 7.11
CA PRO A 928 -17.62 30.95 5.90
C PRO A 928 -18.92 30.83 5.09
N VAL A 929 -19.61 29.68 5.17
CA VAL A 929 -20.93 29.43 4.58
C VAL A 929 -21.85 28.72 5.58
N PRO A 930 -23.18 28.89 5.45
CA PRO A 930 -24.15 28.30 6.41
C PRO A 930 -24.06 26.78 6.53
N ALA A 931 -23.69 26.06 5.47
CA ALA A 931 -23.57 24.61 5.48
C ALA A 931 -22.48 24.14 6.47
N VAL A 932 -21.36 24.85 6.56
CA VAL A 932 -20.26 24.53 7.48
C VAL A 932 -20.68 24.63 8.95
N ALA A 933 -21.63 25.51 9.29
CA ALA A 933 -22.06 25.68 10.67
C ALA A 933 -22.83 24.46 11.24
N LYS A 934 -23.36 23.59 10.36
CA LYS A 934 -24.09 22.37 10.78
C LYS A 934 -23.15 21.24 11.18
N ASP A 935 -22.06 21.05 10.40
CA ASP A 935 -21.15 19.91 10.55
C ASP A 935 -19.69 20.40 10.43
N LYS A 936 -19.26 21.26 11.34
CA LYS A 936 -17.92 21.83 11.32
C LYS A 936 -16.86 20.80 11.72
N PHE A 937 -15.99 20.46 10.78
CA PHE A 937 -14.73 19.81 11.10
C PHE A 937 -13.72 20.87 11.57
N TRP A 938 -13.05 20.62 12.69
CA TRP A 938 -12.04 21.50 13.25
C TRP A 938 -10.65 20.89 13.09
N PRO A 939 -9.78 21.44 12.22
CA PRO A 939 -8.36 21.08 12.23
C PRO A 939 -7.76 21.30 13.62
N THR A 940 -6.90 20.40 14.04
CA THR A 940 -6.32 20.44 15.40
C THR A 940 -5.04 21.26 15.48
N VAL A 941 -4.42 21.54 14.35
CA VAL A 941 -3.26 22.40 14.19
C VAL A 941 -3.51 23.44 13.08
N THR A 942 -2.86 24.58 13.18
CA THR A 942 -2.86 25.58 12.12
C THR A 942 -1.86 25.19 11.01
N ARG A 943 -1.61 26.07 10.05
CA ARG A 943 -0.64 25.82 8.95
C ARG A 943 0.72 25.40 9.50
N ILE A 944 1.24 24.28 9.02
CA ILE A 944 2.49 23.69 9.48
C ILE A 944 3.69 24.31 8.76
N ASP A 945 4.77 24.55 9.48
CA ASP A 945 6.06 25.01 8.94
C ASP A 945 6.91 23.82 8.46
N ASP A 946 6.83 23.55 7.16
CA ASP A 946 7.59 22.48 6.54
C ASP A 946 9.12 22.71 6.58
N VAL A 947 9.55 23.97 6.46
CA VAL A 947 10.97 24.32 6.45
C VAL A 947 11.59 24.11 7.82
N TYR A 948 10.88 24.51 8.88
CA TYR A 948 11.32 24.24 10.26
C TYR A 948 11.48 22.74 10.50
N GLY A 949 10.47 21.93 10.13
CA GLY A 949 10.49 20.49 10.35
C GLY A 949 11.61 19.76 9.61
N ASP A 950 11.94 20.18 8.37
CA ASP A 950 13.06 19.57 7.62
C ASP A 950 14.44 19.99 8.14
N ARG A 951 14.55 21.18 8.76
CA ARG A 951 15.78 21.65 9.38
C ARG A 951 16.00 21.04 10.76
N ASN A 952 14.93 20.73 11.48
CA ASN A 952 14.94 20.21 12.86
C ASN A 952 14.30 18.81 12.88
N LEU A 953 14.88 17.87 12.16
CA LEU A 953 14.29 16.57 11.90
C LEU A 953 14.17 15.71 13.19
N ILE A 954 12.95 15.50 13.67
CA ILE A 954 12.59 14.58 14.76
C ILE A 954 11.59 13.58 14.17
N CYS A 955 11.94 12.31 14.16
CA CYS A 955 11.15 11.22 13.53
C CYS A 955 10.76 10.11 14.52
N SER A 956 10.75 10.41 15.79
CA SER A 956 10.24 9.56 16.88
C SER A 956 9.31 10.36 17.77
N CYS A 957 8.57 9.69 18.63
CA CYS A 957 7.80 10.37 19.68
C CYS A 957 8.73 11.29 20.48
N PRO A 958 8.40 12.58 20.65
CA PRO A 958 9.25 13.49 21.41
C PRO A 958 9.44 13.02 22.85
N ALA A 959 10.64 13.21 23.40
CA ALA A 959 10.91 12.87 24.80
C ALA A 959 9.98 13.64 25.75
N VAL A 960 9.56 13.01 26.84
CA VAL A 960 8.61 13.60 27.81
C VAL A 960 9.12 14.92 28.37
N GLU A 961 10.43 15.04 28.53
CA GLU A 961 11.09 16.24 29.00
C GLU A 961 10.88 17.45 28.07
N THR A 962 10.61 17.24 26.79
CA THR A 962 10.29 18.34 25.85
C THR A 962 8.94 18.99 26.12
N TYR A 963 8.09 18.37 26.91
CA TYR A 963 6.80 18.91 27.34
C TYR A 963 6.86 19.56 28.74
N ALA A 964 8.01 19.53 29.36
CA ALA A 964 8.21 20.11 30.72
C ALA A 964 8.56 21.62 30.72
N GLU A 965 8.68 22.22 29.53
CA GLU A 965 8.85 23.70 29.37
C GLU A 965 7.47 24.32 29.07
#